data_eaee9fe99071aec26d0545265973913d
#
_entry.id   eaee9fe99071aec26d0545265973913d
#
_cell.length_a   1.000
_cell.length_b   1.000
_cell.length_c   1.000
_cell.angle_alpha   90.00
_cell.angle_beta   90.00
_cell.angle_gamma   90.00
#
_symmetry.space_group_name_H-M   'P 1'
#
loop_
_entity.id
_entity.type
_entity.pdbx_description
1 polymer ?
#
loop_
_entity_poly.entity_id
_entity_poly.type
_entity_poly.pdbx_seq_one_letter_code
_entity_poly.pdbx_strand_id
1 'polypeptide(L)'
;MRFGIILGLTLLAAAANASETGRYVIAAPGNPDWTLGCGWTGSSDQSIEAADAVGQYVDTTIHLQSHGVPLTEKIRSYQNKSLAMFSLTYEAAAAKPLLAFPDFDRLPKNFYVMSFRQKSHSPVAFEPVDSGSPWMIFDDDADAFIISPASHFLIQSIGGDARTHIVGELRDTVRNIPAGFTQQTLVAFGKGINHTWDLFGRTLTDLQGKTRPANDCDIGLKYLGYWTDNGTYYYYNFDPKLGYGGTLLALAQHFREKSIPVKYLQLDSWWYYKSSTGSDGKQGKSKNPRMPPGEWNRYGGLMEYRAHPDVFPQGLQAFQRTLGLPIMTHNRWIDPASPYRQSYQIAGFAATDPRYWHDIVGYVHGAGAFAYEQDWLSDIYLHSPQLASTVDAGDEFLTGMAAACRDDGMTMQYCMPFPAHFLQGSRYSNLTTIRPSEDRLRRDRWHDFLYGSRLASAMGIWPWTDAYLSSETANVLLSDLSGGMVGFGDEIGKENKENILRAVRPDGVIVKPDAPIVPLDAAYIAEAQGQSRTLVASTYTDHGGLRTEYVLAYRIPTAHRRSKDAPPEDLKAKEQLSPADQSDVQDAAFSMRAIGVKGPAYVYDFFNQQVYRVDPDATFRAPLGKNGFNYYVIAQPGISGIALFGDAGKFISSGKQRIASLQQEPKKLTVDVSFAQGEKAIRLHGCCPSPLKATLAGHGLDVSYDPASQHFAVDVNADQAEAQNADLTAKVILETK
;
A
#
# COMPACT_ATOMS: atom_id res chain seq x y z
N MET A 1 47.73 -8.25 -32.29
CA MET A 1 47.88 -8.96 -31.02
C MET A 1 47.83 -7.95 -29.89
N ARG A 2 46.71 -7.80 -29.25
CA ARG A 2 46.57 -7.23 -27.90
C ARG A 2 45.38 -7.95 -27.23
N PHE A 3 45.71 -8.78 -26.27
CA PHE A 3 44.78 -9.48 -25.44
C PHE A 3 44.07 -8.48 -24.53
N GLY A 4 42.75 -8.36 -24.65
CA GLY A 4 41.89 -7.70 -23.67
C GLY A 4 41.57 -8.71 -22.59
N ILE A 5 42.00 -8.45 -21.38
CA ILE A 5 41.62 -9.23 -20.19
C ILE A 5 40.19 -8.80 -19.83
N ILE A 6 39.22 -9.69 -20.08
CA ILE A 6 37.87 -9.59 -19.52
C ILE A 6 38.00 -10.03 -18.05
N LEU A 7 37.96 -9.07 -17.13
CA LEU A 7 37.74 -9.35 -15.70
C LEU A 7 36.29 -9.84 -15.55
N GLY A 8 36.14 -11.15 -15.52
CA GLY A 8 34.91 -11.78 -15.07
C GLY A 8 34.73 -11.49 -13.57
N LEU A 9 33.78 -10.62 -13.23
CA LEU A 9 33.22 -10.59 -11.87
C LEU A 9 32.52 -11.95 -11.65
N THR A 10 33.21 -12.87 -11.03
CA THR A 10 32.61 -14.06 -10.41
C THR A 10 31.85 -13.53 -9.19
N LEU A 11 30.54 -13.26 -9.34
CA LEU A 11 29.64 -13.27 -8.22
C LEU A 11 29.69 -14.68 -7.63
N LEU A 12 30.42 -14.83 -6.52
CA LEU A 12 30.26 -15.98 -5.66
C LEU A 12 28.81 -15.99 -5.18
N ALA A 13 27.95 -16.74 -5.85
CA ALA A 13 26.73 -17.22 -5.26
C ALA A 13 27.17 -17.91 -3.95
N ALA A 14 26.66 -17.46 -2.82
CA ALA A 14 26.79 -18.17 -1.57
C ALA A 14 26.17 -19.54 -1.79
N ALA A 15 26.96 -20.53 -2.18
CA ALA A 15 26.55 -21.90 -2.20
C ALA A 15 26.24 -22.25 -0.76
N ALA A 16 24.96 -22.52 -0.48
CA ALA A 16 24.57 -23.17 0.74
C ALA A 16 25.25 -24.53 0.75
N ASN A 17 26.36 -24.64 1.48
CA ASN A 17 26.99 -25.92 1.72
C ASN A 17 26.14 -26.65 2.75
N ALA A 18 25.34 -27.61 2.32
CA ALA A 18 24.86 -28.67 3.18
C ALA A 18 26.11 -29.39 3.71
N SER A 19 26.58 -29.04 4.90
CA SER A 19 27.69 -29.72 5.54
C SER A 19 27.21 -31.08 6.06
N GLU A 20 28.14 -32.03 6.15
CA GLU A 20 27.94 -33.37 6.80
C GLU A 20 27.45 -33.27 8.26
N THR A 21 27.22 -32.05 8.79
CA THR A 21 26.81 -31.74 10.16
C THR A 21 25.32 -31.45 10.35
N GLY A 22 24.47 -31.62 9.33
CA GLY A 22 23.02 -31.35 9.49
C GLY A 22 22.67 -29.89 9.80
N ARG A 23 23.32 -28.93 9.15
CA ARG A 23 23.05 -27.50 9.33
C ARG A 23 23.05 -26.73 8.00
N TYR A 24 22.08 -25.82 7.86
CA TYR A 24 21.97 -24.87 6.77
C TYR A 24 22.29 -23.47 7.25
N VAL A 25 23.11 -22.72 6.53
CA VAL A 25 23.53 -21.36 6.90
C VAL A 25 23.43 -20.44 5.69
N ILE A 26 22.80 -19.30 5.89
CA ILE A 26 22.68 -18.21 4.94
C ILE A 26 23.56 -17.05 5.43
N ALA A 27 24.39 -16.47 4.54
CA ALA A 27 25.16 -15.26 4.82
C ALA A 27 24.60 -14.10 4.00
N ALA A 28 24.60 -12.89 4.58
CA ALA A 28 24.24 -11.68 3.86
C ALA A 28 25.24 -11.39 2.72
N PRO A 29 24.80 -10.95 1.55
CA PRO A 29 25.70 -10.61 0.44
C PRO A 29 26.71 -9.54 0.83
N GLY A 30 27.99 -9.86 0.70
CA GLY A 30 29.08 -8.94 1.07
C GLY A 30 29.44 -8.90 2.56
N ASN A 31 28.69 -9.60 3.43
CA ASN A 31 28.96 -9.70 4.86
C ASN A 31 28.86 -11.16 5.34
N PRO A 32 29.92 -11.98 5.13
CA PRO A 32 29.89 -13.42 5.42
C PRO A 32 29.79 -13.75 6.92
N ASP A 33 30.05 -12.80 7.81
CA ASP A 33 29.93 -13.00 9.25
C ASP A 33 28.52 -12.73 9.77
N TRP A 34 27.68 -12.06 8.97
CA TRP A 34 26.30 -11.76 9.30
C TRP A 34 25.38 -12.85 8.76
N THR A 35 25.17 -13.90 9.58
CA THR A 35 24.58 -15.16 9.15
C THR A 35 23.34 -15.54 9.91
N LEU A 36 22.42 -16.26 9.21
CA LEU A 36 21.24 -16.92 9.74
C LEU A 36 21.37 -18.41 9.47
N GLY A 37 21.15 -19.26 10.48
CA GLY A 37 21.29 -20.71 10.30
C GLY A 37 20.38 -21.55 11.15
N CYS A 38 19.95 -22.70 10.61
CA CYS A 38 19.17 -23.70 11.31
C CYS A 38 19.81 -25.09 11.19
N GLY A 39 19.64 -25.92 12.22
CA GLY A 39 20.03 -27.33 12.22
C GLY A 39 18.84 -28.23 11.87
N TRP A 40 19.14 -29.50 11.55
CA TRP A 40 18.13 -30.56 11.42
C TRP A 40 18.62 -31.87 12.05
N THR A 41 17.69 -32.73 12.44
CA THR A 41 17.95 -33.98 13.15
C THR A 41 17.61 -35.27 12.36
N GLY A 42 17.12 -35.13 11.14
CA GLY A 42 16.73 -36.25 10.26
C GLY A 42 17.85 -36.76 9.36
N SER A 43 17.54 -37.77 8.53
CA SER A 43 18.38 -38.20 7.43
C SER A 43 18.12 -37.33 6.20
N SER A 44 19.17 -36.83 5.56
CA SER A 44 19.05 -36.05 4.33
C SER A 44 19.18 -36.95 3.10
N ASP A 45 18.34 -36.69 2.09
CA ASP A 45 18.45 -37.29 0.76
C ASP A 45 19.41 -36.48 -0.13
N GLN A 46 19.69 -37.03 -1.30
CA GLN A 46 20.45 -36.36 -2.35
C GLN A 46 19.69 -35.08 -2.79
N SER A 47 20.42 -33.99 -2.97
CA SER A 47 19.84 -32.74 -3.45
C SER A 47 19.34 -32.85 -4.90
N ILE A 48 18.19 -32.25 -5.17
CA ILE A 48 17.52 -32.26 -6.49
C ILE A 48 17.51 -30.84 -7.05
N GLU A 49 17.97 -30.69 -8.30
CA GLU A 49 17.86 -29.43 -9.05
C GLU A 49 16.52 -29.38 -9.79
N ALA A 50 15.83 -28.23 -9.73
CA ALA A 50 14.58 -27.96 -10.43
C ALA A 50 14.37 -26.43 -10.64
N ALA A 51 13.22 -26.05 -11.19
CA ALA A 51 12.84 -24.64 -11.39
C ALA A 51 11.36 -24.43 -11.13
N ASP A 52 11.00 -23.23 -10.70
CA ASP A 52 9.63 -22.73 -10.55
C ASP A 52 9.47 -21.33 -11.14
N ALA A 53 8.36 -20.64 -10.84
CA ALA A 53 8.09 -19.27 -11.31
C ALA A 53 9.15 -18.25 -10.85
N VAL A 54 9.81 -18.51 -9.72
CA VAL A 54 10.87 -17.64 -9.18
C VAL A 54 12.20 -17.88 -9.89
N GLY A 55 12.55 -19.13 -10.20
CA GLY A 55 13.79 -19.47 -10.90
C GLY A 55 14.28 -20.88 -10.62
N GLN A 56 15.55 -21.12 -10.98
CA GLN A 56 16.23 -22.37 -10.70
C GLN A 56 16.57 -22.48 -9.21
N TYR A 57 16.46 -23.68 -8.66
CA TYR A 57 16.73 -23.95 -7.25
C TYR A 57 17.30 -25.35 -7.03
N VAL A 58 17.84 -25.55 -5.83
CA VAL A 58 18.24 -26.83 -5.30
C VAL A 58 17.40 -27.15 -4.07
N ASP A 59 16.70 -28.26 -4.05
CA ASP A 59 15.95 -28.79 -2.91
C ASP A 59 16.81 -29.80 -2.14
N THR A 60 16.98 -29.58 -0.83
CA THR A 60 17.51 -30.59 0.12
C THR A 60 16.32 -31.10 0.93
N THR A 61 16.08 -32.42 0.88
CA THR A 61 14.98 -33.08 1.59
C THR A 61 15.51 -33.81 2.81
N ILE A 62 14.83 -33.70 3.95
CA ILE A 62 15.20 -34.31 5.23
C ILE A 62 13.98 -35.05 5.76
N HIS A 63 14.14 -36.35 6.06
CA HIS A 63 13.10 -37.18 6.65
C HIS A 63 13.33 -37.38 8.14
N LEU A 64 12.27 -37.20 8.92
CA LEU A 64 12.32 -37.34 10.38
C LEU A 64 11.00 -37.88 10.92
N GLN A 65 11.00 -38.20 12.20
CA GLN A 65 9.76 -38.54 12.92
C GLN A 65 9.62 -37.68 14.17
N SER A 66 8.42 -37.19 14.39
CA SER A 66 8.07 -36.48 15.63
C SER A 66 6.80 -37.10 16.23
N HIS A 67 6.88 -37.56 17.47
CA HIS A 67 5.76 -38.18 18.20
C HIS A 67 5.09 -39.36 17.41
N GLY A 68 5.88 -40.07 16.64
CA GLY A 68 5.40 -41.21 15.83
C GLY A 68 4.75 -40.82 14.47
N VAL A 69 4.72 -39.53 14.14
CA VAL A 69 4.27 -39.04 12.84
C VAL A 69 5.48 -38.79 11.95
N PRO A 70 5.53 -39.39 10.74
CA PRO A 70 6.58 -39.07 9.77
C PRO A 70 6.40 -37.66 9.21
N LEU A 71 7.50 -36.93 9.15
CA LEU A 71 7.58 -35.55 8.66
C LEU A 71 8.68 -35.43 7.60
N THR A 72 8.47 -34.55 6.64
CA THR A 72 9.48 -34.17 5.65
C THR A 72 9.77 -32.69 5.75
N GLU A 73 10.99 -32.30 6.12
CA GLU A 73 11.53 -30.98 5.98
C GLU A 73 12.16 -30.83 4.60
N LYS A 74 11.98 -29.66 3.97
CA LYS A 74 12.62 -29.35 2.70
C LYS A 74 13.18 -27.93 2.75
N ILE A 75 14.45 -27.80 2.33
CA ILE A 75 15.12 -26.52 2.17
C ILE A 75 15.38 -26.30 0.69
N ARG A 76 14.73 -25.29 0.12
CA ARG A 76 14.90 -24.84 -1.26
C ARG A 76 15.80 -23.61 -1.29
N SER A 77 16.95 -23.73 -1.97
CA SER A 77 17.89 -22.64 -2.19
C SER A 77 17.81 -22.19 -3.63
N TYR A 78 17.44 -20.93 -3.89
CA TYR A 78 17.36 -20.39 -5.25
C TYR A 78 18.75 -20.03 -5.78
N GLN A 79 19.07 -20.52 -6.98
CA GLN A 79 20.34 -20.22 -7.63
C GLN A 79 20.37 -18.76 -8.10
N ASN A 80 21.49 -18.07 -7.83
CA ASN A 80 21.68 -16.66 -8.19
C ASN A 80 20.67 -15.67 -7.62
N LYS A 81 19.95 -16.06 -6.56
CA LYS A 81 19.03 -15.19 -5.82
C LYS A 81 19.25 -15.36 -4.33
N SER A 82 19.16 -14.25 -3.61
CA SER A 82 19.30 -14.23 -2.14
C SER A 82 17.99 -14.67 -1.47
N LEU A 83 17.60 -15.93 -1.69
CA LEU A 83 16.30 -16.49 -1.29
C LEU A 83 16.45 -17.94 -0.82
N ALA A 84 15.70 -18.29 0.22
CA ALA A 84 15.48 -19.67 0.63
C ALA A 84 14.03 -19.91 1.04
N MET A 85 13.48 -21.08 0.69
CA MET A 85 12.15 -21.52 1.12
C MET A 85 12.31 -22.76 2.00
N PHE A 86 11.68 -22.73 3.16
CA PHE A 86 11.64 -23.83 4.11
C PHE A 86 10.23 -24.40 4.14
N SER A 87 10.09 -25.71 4.00
CA SER A 87 8.79 -26.39 3.99
C SER A 87 8.79 -27.53 5.00
N LEU A 88 7.71 -27.70 5.76
CA LEU A 88 7.47 -28.84 6.62
C LEU A 88 6.18 -29.53 6.19
N THR A 89 6.30 -30.78 5.75
CA THR A 89 5.18 -31.63 5.30
C THR A 89 4.88 -32.69 6.34
N TYR A 90 3.59 -32.84 6.67
CA TYR A 90 3.05 -33.92 7.50
C TYR A 90 2.67 -35.10 6.62
N GLU A 91 3.47 -36.16 6.62
CA GLU A 91 3.22 -37.35 5.81
C GLU A 91 2.04 -38.20 6.30
N ALA A 92 1.64 -38.00 7.56
CA ALA A 92 0.46 -38.61 8.15
C ALA A 92 -0.29 -37.53 8.98
N ALA A 93 -1.58 -37.76 9.24
CA ALA A 93 -2.40 -36.85 10.00
C ALA A 93 -1.87 -36.66 11.44
N ALA A 94 -1.97 -35.41 11.95
CA ALA A 94 -1.58 -35.05 13.31
C ALA A 94 -2.69 -34.26 14.00
N ALA A 95 -2.87 -34.51 15.32
CA ALA A 95 -3.90 -33.82 16.09
C ALA A 95 -3.62 -32.33 16.34
N LYS A 96 -2.32 -31.95 16.33
CA LYS A 96 -1.81 -30.58 16.60
C LYS A 96 -0.44 -30.42 15.94
N PRO A 97 0.10 -29.18 15.88
CA PRO A 97 1.48 -28.93 15.47
C PRO A 97 2.49 -29.75 16.29
N LEU A 98 3.49 -30.31 15.63
CA LEU A 98 4.48 -31.21 16.24
C LEU A 98 5.87 -30.61 16.28
N LEU A 99 6.17 -29.68 15.40
CA LEU A 99 7.50 -29.11 15.19
C LEU A 99 7.37 -27.71 14.57
N ALA A 100 8.27 -26.81 14.96
CA ALA A 100 8.53 -25.55 14.23
C ALA A 100 9.65 -25.78 13.20
N PHE A 101 9.47 -25.28 11.99
CA PHE A 101 10.50 -25.31 10.96
C PHE A 101 10.32 -24.15 9.96
N PRO A 102 11.40 -23.37 9.67
CA PRO A 102 12.76 -23.49 10.23
C PRO A 102 12.83 -23.07 11.71
N ASP A 103 13.85 -23.57 12.42
CA ASP A 103 14.26 -23.03 13.72
C ASP A 103 15.69 -22.48 13.57
N PHE A 104 15.81 -21.17 13.44
CA PHE A 104 17.08 -20.47 13.32
C PHE A 104 17.67 -20.24 14.71
N ASP A 105 18.64 -21.08 15.10
CA ASP A 105 19.39 -21.04 16.35
C ASP A 105 20.78 -20.37 16.21
N ARG A 106 21.14 -20.00 14.99
CA ARG A 106 22.29 -19.13 14.69
C ARG A 106 21.78 -17.83 14.09
N LEU A 107 21.86 -16.76 14.86
CA LEU A 107 21.40 -15.42 14.48
C LEU A 107 22.58 -14.49 14.23
N PRO A 108 22.42 -13.44 13.39
CA PRO A 108 23.42 -12.40 13.24
C PRO A 108 23.72 -11.70 14.57
N LYS A 109 24.88 -11.03 14.64
CA LYS A 109 25.21 -10.16 15.79
C LYS A 109 24.72 -8.75 15.55
N ASN A 110 24.29 -8.06 16.60
CA ASN A 110 23.96 -6.62 16.58
C ASN A 110 22.93 -6.27 15.51
N PHE A 111 21.77 -6.88 15.59
CA PHE A 111 20.65 -6.60 14.67
C PHE A 111 19.45 -5.98 15.39
N TYR A 112 18.63 -5.30 14.64
CA TYR A 112 17.31 -4.81 15.01
C TYR A 112 16.24 -5.71 14.42
N VAL A 113 15.05 -5.68 15.03
CA VAL A 113 13.87 -6.41 14.51
C VAL A 113 12.76 -5.41 14.24
N MET A 114 12.13 -5.53 13.08
CA MET A 114 10.87 -4.87 12.76
C MET A 114 9.83 -5.92 12.43
N SER A 115 8.62 -5.73 12.91
CA SER A 115 7.45 -6.56 12.63
C SER A 115 6.18 -5.71 12.58
N PHE A 116 5.02 -6.34 12.40
CA PHE A 116 3.72 -5.67 12.49
C PHE A 116 2.86 -6.34 13.57
N ARG A 117 2.20 -5.54 14.39
CA ARG A 117 1.36 -6.06 15.48
C ARG A 117 0.10 -6.72 14.94
N GLN A 118 -0.33 -7.82 15.55
CA GLN A 118 -1.65 -8.41 15.33
C GLN A 118 -2.72 -7.53 15.98
N LYS A 119 -2.90 -6.37 15.42
CA LYS A 119 -3.88 -5.36 15.78
C LYS A 119 -4.49 -4.80 14.52
N SER A 120 -5.71 -4.29 14.60
CA SER A 120 -6.37 -3.61 13.48
C SER A 120 -5.42 -2.64 12.78
N HIS A 121 -5.37 -2.71 11.44
CA HIS A 121 -4.50 -1.95 10.55
C HIS A 121 -2.99 -2.26 10.66
N SER A 122 -2.61 -3.32 11.37
CA SER A 122 -1.23 -3.82 11.43
C SER A 122 -0.18 -2.75 11.76
N PRO A 123 -0.28 -2.06 12.92
CA PRO A 123 0.70 -1.04 13.28
C PRO A 123 2.11 -1.63 13.34
N VAL A 124 3.10 -0.85 12.86
CA VAL A 124 4.50 -1.26 12.90
C VAL A 124 5.03 -1.39 14.32
N ALA A 125 5.96 -2.32 14.53
CA ALA A 125 6.69 -2.50 15.78
C ALA A 125 8.17 -2.74 15.49
N PHE A 126 9.05 -2.01 16.19
CA PHE A 126 10.50 -2.23 16.13
C PHE A 126 10.90 -3.18 17.29
N GLU A 127 10.26 -4.32 17.30
CA GLU A 127 10.46 -5.41 18.27
C GLU A 127 9.92 -6.72 17.67
N PRO A 128 10.35 -7.89 18.16
CA PRO A 128 9.75 -9.16 17.79
C PRO A 128 8.32 -9.23 18.32
N VAL A 129 7.35 -9.44 17.42
CA VAL A 129 5.94 -9.67 17.79
C VAL A 129 5.50 -10.97 17.16
N ASP A 130 5.14 -11.95 17.99
CA ASP A 130 4.52 -13.19 17.50
C ASP A 130 3.16 -12.87 16.89
N SER A 131 3.14 -12.88 15.59
CA SER A 131 1.95 -12.62 14.78
C SER A 131 2.11 -13.26 13.41
N GLY A 132 1.09 -13.28 12.57
CA GLY A 132 1.21 -13.66 11.16
C GLY A 132 2.03 -12.64 10.32
N SER A 133 2.88 -11.84 10.95
CA SER A 133 3.70 -10.82 10.31
C SER A 133 5.01 -11.39 9.77
N PRO A 134 5.54 -10.85 8.65
CA PRO A 134 6.96 -10.99 8.37
C PRO A 134 7.79 -10.31 9.47
N TRP A 135 8.94 -10.91 9.81
CA TRP A 135 9.97 -10.27 10.61
C TRP A 135 11.11 -9.82 9.70
N MET A 136 11.41 -8.52 9.75
CA MET A 136 12.61 -7.95 9.15
C MET A 136 13.68 -7.82 10.23
N ILE A 137 14.81 -8.48 10.07
CA ILE A 137 16.01 -8.25 10.89
C ILE A 137 17.05 -7.51 10.05
N PHE A 138 17.69 -6.50 10.60
CA PHE A 138 18.63 -5.64 9.89
C PHE A 138 19.63 -4.98 10.83
N ASP A 139 20.75 -4.50 10.28
CA ASP A 139 21.79 -3.78 11.02
C ASP A 139 21.93 -2.31 10.61
N ASP A 140 22.92 -1.62 11.19
CA ASP A 140 23.23 -0.21 10.89
C ASP A 140 23.70 0.02 9.45
N ASP A 141 24.22 -1.01 8.79
CA ASP A 141 24.68 -0.99 7.41
C ASP A 141 23.57 -1.38 6.41
N ALA A 142 22.37 -1.61 6.89
CA ALA A 142 21.21 -2.11 6.13
C ALA A 142 21.42 -3.49 5.47
N ASP A 143 22.27 -4.36 6.05
CA ASP A 143 22.19 -5.78 5.78
C ASP A 143 20.89 -6.31 6.37
N ALA A 144 20.11 -7.07 5.62
CA ALA A 144 18.76 -7.41 6.03
C ALA A 144 18.34 -8.84 5.66
N PHE A 145 17.56 -9.48 6.56
CA PHE A 145 16.78 -10.69 6.28
C PHE A 145 15.29 -10.40 6.54
N ILE A 146 14.42 -10.90 5.66
CA ILE A 146 12.98 -11.03 5.92
C ILE A 146 12.67 -12.51 6.10
N ILE A 147 12.04 -12.86 7.21
CA ILE A 147 11.54 -14.20 7.52
C ILE A 147 10.01 -14.08 7.61
N SER A 148 9.28 -14.84 6.79
CA SER A 148 7.84 -14.69 6.66
C SER A 148 7.13 -16.02 6.41
N PRO A 149 5.88 -16.20 6.93
CA PRO A 149 4.99 -17.20 6.39
C PRO A 149 4.88 -17.06 4.86
N ALA A 150 4.78 -18.16 4.13
CA ALA A 150 4.62 -18.19 2.68
C ALA A 150 3.43 -19.05 2.22
N SER A 151 2.73 -19.68 3.17
CA SER A 151 1.49 -20.44 2.97
C SER A 151 0.60 -20.32 4.20
N HIS A 152 -0.69 -20.66 4.09
CA HIS A 152 -1.62 -20.75 5.22
C HIS A 152 -1.52 -19.58 6.21
N PHE A 153 -1.50 -18.35 5.71
CA PHE A 153 -1.10 -17.13 6.41
C PHE A 153 -1.90 -16.84 7.69
N LEU A 154 -3.15 -17.32 7.80
CA LEU A 154 -3.99 -17.06 8.97
C LEU A 154 -3.67 -17.98 10.17
N ILE A 155 -3.02 -19.11 9.92
CA ILE A 155 -2.68 -20.12 10.95
C ILE A 155 -1.18 -20.30 11.18
N GLN A 156 -0.34 -19.59 10.43
CA GLN A 156 1.12 -19.61 10.56
C GLN A 156 1.65 -18.31 11.14
N SER A 157 2.76 -18.39 11.88
CA SER A 157 3.45 -17.23 12.45
C SER A 157 4.96 -17.36 12.37
N ILE A 158 5.64 -16.23 12.58
CA ILE A 158 7.06 -16.17 12.92
C ILE A 158 7.11 -15.87 14.41
N GLY A 159 7.81 -16.70 15.16
CA GLY A 159 7.94 -16.63 16.61
C GLY A 159 9.38 -16.72 17.07
N GLY A 160 9.56 -16.88 18.39
CA GLY A 160 10.85 -16.92 19.05
C GLY A 160 11.18 -15.64 19.79
N ASP A 161 12.36 -15.60 20.45
CA ASP A 161 12.77 -14.47 21.27
C ASP A 161 13.66 -13.45 20.53
N ALA A 162 14.01 -13.74 19.26
CA ALA A 162 14.95 -12.98 18.44
C ALA A 162 16.31 -12.71 19.13
N ARG A 163 16.69 -13.58 20.07
CA ARG A 163 17.98 -13.53 20.78
C ARG A 163 18.72 -14.84 20.66
N THR A 164 18.01 -15.94 20.86
CA THR A 164 18.53 -17.31 20.76
C THR A 164 17.95 -18.06 19.59
N HIS A 165 16.70 -17.79 19.22
CA HIS A 165 16.08 -18.41 18.04
C HIS A 165 14.98 -17.54 17.40
N ILE A 166 14.73 -17.80 16.12
CA ILE A 166 13.59 -17.31 15.34
C ILE A 166 13.00 -18.50 14.60
N VAL A 167 11.69 -18.74 14.73
CA VAL A 167 11.03 -19.94 14.20
C VAL A 167 9.91 -19.62 13.24
N GLY A 168 9.72 -20.47 12.23
CA GLY A 168 8.50 -20.55 11.43
C GLY A 168 7.60 -21.66 11.95
N GLU A 169 6.39 -21.33 12.38
CA GLU A 169 5.53 -22.28 13.09
C GLU A 169 4.04 -22.15 12.74
N LEU A 170 3.31 -23.24 12.97
CA LEU A 170 1.85 -23.21 13.04
C LEU A 170 1.44 -22.76 14.44
N ARG A 171 0.35 -21.98 14.52
CA ARG A 171 -0.22 -21.54 15.79
C ARG A 171 -0.64 -22.74 16.65
N ASP A 172 -0.43 -22.67 17.96
CA ASP A 172 -0.83 -23.69 18.92
C ASP A 172 -2.32 -24.02 18.91
N THR A 173 -3.14 -23.16 18.35
CA THR A 173 -4.59 -23.33 18.21
C THR A 173 -4.95 -24.32 17.10
N VAL A 174 -4.06 -24.59 16.14
CA VAL A 174 -4.33 -25.48 14.99
C VAL A 174 -4.59 -26.92 15.45
N ARG A 175 -5.63 -27.54 14.89
CA ARG A 175 -6.03 -28.93 15.18
C ARG A 175 -6.32 -29.68 13.88
N ASN A 176 -6.22 -31.02 13.98
CA ASN A 176 -6.55 -31.94 12.89
C ASN A 176 -5.82 -31.61 11.59
N ILE A 177 -4.48 -31.60 11.66
CA ILE A 177 -3.61 -31.40 10.50
C ILE A 177 -3.73 -32.65 9.61
N PRO A 178 -4.17 -32.56 8.36
CA PRO A 178 -4.31 -33.72 7.48
C PRO A 178 -2.96 -34.22 6.97
N ALA A 179 -2.91 -35.47 6.53
CA ALA A 179 -1.78 -35.97 5.77
C ALA A 179 -1.58 -35.20 4.49
N GLY A 180 -0.33 -34.92 4.12
CA GLY A 180 0.04 -34.09 2.97
C GLY A 180 0.02 -32.58 3.23
N PHE A 181 -0.41 -32.13 4.40
CA PHE A 181 -0.36 -30.69 4.74
C PHE A 181 1.10 -30.18 4.76
N THR A 182 1.34 -29.04 4.14
CA THR A 182 2.66 -28.42 4.08
C THR A 182 2.61 -26.96 4.49
N GLN A 183 3.34 -26.60 5.55
CA GLN A 183 3.62 -25.20 5.88
C GLN A 183 4.89 -24.74 5.17
N GLN A 184 4.95 -23.43 4.83
CA GLN A 184 6.11 -22.83 4.15
C GLN A 184 6.53 -21.53 4.80
N THR A 185 7.84 -21.33 4.93
CA THR A 185 8.47 -20.09 5.42
C THR A 185 9.48 -19.61 4.38
N LEU A 186 9.32 -18.38 3.90
CA LEU A 186 10.21 -17.73 2.94
C LEU A 186 11.23 -16.86 3.69
N VAL A 187 12.50 -16.97 3.30
CA VAL A 187 13.57 -16.06 3.72
C VAL A 187 14.14 -15.36 2.50
N ALA A 188 14.09 -14.03 2.53
CA ALA A 188 14.77 -13.15 1.57
C ALA A 188 15.87 -12.37 2.30
N PHE A 189 16.99 -12.15 1.66
CA PHE A 189 18.12 -11.46 2.28
C PHE A 189 18.89 -10.60 1.28
N GLY A 190 19.49 -9.51 1.78
CA GLY A 190 20.17 -8.58 0.88
C GLY A 190 20.82 -7.40 1.59
N LYS A 191 21.44 -6.54 0.79
CA LYS A 191 21.90 -5.21 1.16
C LYS A 191 20.86 -4.18 0.77
N GLY A 192 20.41 -3.37 1.72
CA GLY A 192 19.30 -2.43 1.58
C GLY A 192 17.97 -3.00 2.07
N ILE A 193 17.36 -2.33 3.04
CA ILE A 193 16.09 -2.76 3.68
C ILE A 193 14.97 -2.78 2.64
N ASN A 194 14.77 -1.68 1.89
CA ASN A 194 13.75 -1.62 0.86
C ASN A 194 14.02 -2.58 -0.31
N HIS A 195 15.29 -2.78 -0.67
CA HIS A 195 15.67 -3.78 -1.68
C HIS A 195 15.27 -5.20 -1.25
N THR A 196 15.49 -5.54 0.01
CA THR A 196 15.13 -6.86 0.55
C THR A 196 13.60 -7.03 0.62
N TRP A 197 12.84 -5.98 0.94
CA TRP A 197 11.38 -5.96 0.84
C TRP A 197 10.90 -6.21 -0.61
N ASP A 198 11.52 -5.57 -1.60
CA ASP A 198 11.16 -5.76 -3.00
C ASP A 198 11.47 -7.17 -3.49
N LEU A 199 12.60 -7.75 -3.06
CA LEU A 199 12.95 -9.13 -3.37
C LEU A 199 11.94 -10.11 -2.75
N PHE A 200 11.63 -9.95 -1.47
CA PHE A 200 10.64 -10.75 -0.76
C PHE A 200 9.27 -10.67 -1.43
N GLY A 201 8.78 -9.44 -1.67
CA GLY A 201 7.45 -9.23 -2.21
C GLY A 201 7.28 -9.82 -3.62
N ARG A 202 8.24 -9.56 -4.51
CA ARG A 202 8.25 -10.17 -5.86
C ARG A 202 8.26 -11.69 -5.78
N THR A 203 9.10 -12.26 -4.93
CA THR A 203 9.17 -13.71 -4.78
C THR A 203 7.83 -14.29 -4.32
N LEU A 204 7.22 -13.69 -3.29
CA LEU A 204 5.94 -14.20 -2.79
C LEU A 204 4.81 -14.04 -3.81
N THR A 205 4.73 -12.91 -4.51
CA THR A 205 3.73 -12.71 -5.55
C THR A 205 3.94 -13.62 -6.77
N ASP A 206 5.18 -13.84 -7.20
CA ASP A 206 5.51 -14.77 -8.29
C ASP A 206 5.09 -16.21 -7.94
N LEU A 207 5.36 -16.67 -6.70
CA LEU A 207 4.94 -17.98 -6.21
C LEU A 207 3.42 -18.14 -6.16
N GLN A 208 2.70 -17.06 -5.89
CA GLN A 208 1.23 -17.02 -5.86
C GLN A 208 0.58 -16.70 -7.22
N GLY A 209 1.39 -16.43 -8.25
CA GLY A 209 0.90 -16.10 -9.60
C GLY A 209 0.25 -14.72 -9.71
N LYS A 210 0.55 -13.79 -8.79
CA LYS A 210 -0.01 -12.44 -8.79
C LYS A 210 0.94 -11.44 -9.47
N THR A 211 0.40 -10.69 -10.41
CA THR A 211 1.00 -9.42 -10.88
C THR A 211 0.33 -8.25 -10.18
N ARG A 212 1.11 -7.24 -9.75
CA ARG A 212 0.53 -6.01 -9.18
C ARG A 212 -0.44 -5.40 -10.19
N PRO A 213 -1.71 -5.13 -9.81
CA PRO A 213 -2.64 -4.39 -10.65
C PRO A 213 -2.08 -3.01 -11.02
N ALA A 214 -2.36 -2.53 -12.24
CA ALA A 214 -2.02 -1.17 -12.62
C ALA A 214 -2.65 -0.16 -11.65
N ASN A 215 -2.00 1.01 -11.46
CA ASN A 215 -2.49 2.03 -10.54
C ASN A 215 -3.78 2.74 -11.01
N ASP A 216 -4.34 2.32 -12.14
CA ASP A 216 -5.57 2.82 -12.75
C ASP A 216 -6.48 1.68 -13.25
N CYS A 217 -6.29 0.46 -12.75
CA CYS A 217 -6.97 -0.75 -13.24
C CYS A 217 -8.47 -0.79 -12.97
N ASP A 218 -8.96 0.00 -12.02
CA ASP A 218 -10.37 0.12 -11.69
C ASP A 218 -10.79 1.59 -11.50
N ILE A 219 -12.10 1.81 -11.34
CA ILE A 219 -12.68 3.15 -11.19
C ILE A 219 -12.14 3.86 -9.95
N GLY A 220 -11.95 3.16 -8.82
CA GLY A 220 -11.48 3.72 -7.56
C GLY A 220 -10.02 4.15 -7.63
N LEU A 221 -9.19 3.36 -8.32
CA LEU A 221 -7.78 3.69 -8.53
C LEU A 221 -7.58 4.75 -9.62
N LYS A 222 -8.45 4.80 -10.63
CA LYS A 222 -8.29 5.71 -11.77
C LYS A 222 -8.84 7.11 -11.52
N TYR A 223 -9.92 7.22 -10.76
CA TYR A 223 -10.68 8.46 -10.68
C TYR A 223 -10.92 8.92 -9.24
N LEU A 224 -11.10 10.23 -9.11
CA LEU A 224 -11.50 10.90 -7.87
C LEU A 224 -12.81 10.32 -7.32
N GLY A 225 -12.78 9.92 -6.04
CA GLY A 225 -13.93 9.44 -5.29
C GLY A 225 -14.51 10.46 -4.33
N TYR A 226 -15.75 10.20 -3.91
CA TYR A 226 -16.33 10.79 -2.72
C TYR A 226 -16.70 9.69 -1.74
N TRP A 227 -16.28 9.83 -0.49
CA TRP A 227 -16.41 8.80 0.52
C TRP A 227 -17.36 9.20 1.64
N THR A 228 -18.13 8.23 2.16
CA THR A 228 -19.05 8.40 3.28
C THR A 228 -18.59 7.63 4.52
N ASP A 229 -17.31 7.35 4.60
CA ASP A 229 -16.64 6.59 5.64
C ASP A 229 -16.49 7.34 6.96
N ASN A 230 -16.07 6.64 8.02
CA ASN A 230 -15.84 7.22 9.35
C ASN A 230 -14.82 8.37 9.29
N GLY A 231 -15.24 9.55 9.72
CA GLY A 231 -14.44 10.77 9.65
C GLY A 231 -14.82 11.71 8.52
N THR A 232 -15.73 11.33 7.63
CA THR A 232 -16.35 12.21 6.63
C THR A 232 -17.62 12.85 7.16
N TYR A 233 -18.08 13.90 6.49
CA TYR A 233 -19.25 14.66 6.96
C TYR A 233 -20.54 13.83 6.88
N TYR A 234 -20.72 13.04 5.80
CA TYR A 234 -21.93 12.24 5.60
C TYR A 234 -21.81 10.80 6.09
N TYR A 235 -20.91 10.50 7.03
CA TYR A 235 -20.90 9.25 7.76
C TYR A 235 -22.03 9.24 8.79
N TYR A 236 -23.09 8.45 8.57
CA TYR A 236 -24.31 8.43 9.37
C TYR A 236 -24.91 9.84 9.60
N ASN A 237 -24.74 10.74 8.64
CA ASN A 237 -25.26 12.11 8.66
C ASN A 237 -25.84 12.47 7.30
N PHE A 238 -26.93 13.25 7.28
CA PHE A 238 -27.60 13.67 6.06
C PHE A 238 -28.46 14.92 6.32
N ASP A 239 -28.93 15.58 5.26
CA ASP A 239 -29.94 16.66 5.37
C ASP A 239 -31.30 16.03 5.71
N PRO A 240 -31.89 16.35 6.90
CA PRO A 240 -33.17 15.78 7.32
C PRO A 240 -34.36 16.09 6.38
N LYS A 241 -34.25 17.13 5.54
CA LYS A 241 -35.28 17.48 4.57
C LYS A 241 -35.23 16.61 3.33
N LEU A 242 -34.05 16.11 2.99
CA LEU A 242 -33.81 15.33 1.77
C LEU A 242 -33.78 13.83 2.04
N GLY A 243 -33.54 13.42 3.30
CA GLY A 243 -33.19 12.05 3.63
C GLY A 243 -31.80 11.66 3.11
N TYR A 244 -31.34 10.45 3.42
CA TYR A 244 -29.98 10.05 3.07
C TYR A 244 -29.77 9.97 1.54
N GLY A 245 -30.62 9.21 0.86
CA GLY A 245 -30.54 9.09 -0.60
C GLY A 245 -30.65 10.44 -1.31
N GLY A 246 -31.59 11.31 -0.87
CA GLY A 246 -31.73 12.66 -1.42
C GLY A 246 -30.52 13.56 -1.19
N THR A 247 -29.86 13.45 -0.04
CA THR A 247 -28.62 14.17 0.25
C THR A 247 -27.50 13.80 -0.72
N LEU A 248 -27.31 12.50 -1.01
CA LEU A 248 -26.28 12.05 -1.95
C LEU A 248 -26.59 12.45 -3.39
N LEU A 249 -27.87 12.49 -3.78
CA LEU A 249 -28.27 13.02 -5.09
C LEU A 249 -27.98 14.52 -5.21
N ALA A 250 -28.28 15.29 -4.17
CA ALA A 250 -27.95 16.73 -4.11
C ALA A 250 -26.44 16.96 -4.15
N LEU A 251 -25.67 16.13 -3.47
CA LEU A 251 -24.20 16.15 -3.51
C LEU A 251 -23.67 15.91 -4.94
N ALA A 252 -24.14 14.90 -5.63
CA ALA A 252 -23.73 14.61 -7.00
C ALA A 252 -24.14 15.74 -7.98
N GLN A 253 -25.29 16.36 -7.77
CA GLN A 253 -25.69 17.55 -8.53
C GLN A 253 -24.75 18.72 -8.26
N HIS A 254 -24.43 19.01 -6.99
CA HIS A 254 -23.49 20.05 -6.61
C HIS A 254 -22.12 19.88 -7.26
N PHE A 255 -21.58 18.65 -7.31
CA PHE A 255 -20.31 18.37 -7.99
C PHE A 255 -20.36 18.72 -9.46
N ARG A 256 -21.44 18.40 -10.15
CA ARG A 256 -21.64 18.78 -11.56
C ARG A 256 -21.68 20.30 -11.75
N GLU A 257 -22.46 21.00 -10.91
CA GLU A 257 -22.62 22.46 -10.96
C GLU A 257 -21.31 23.23 -10.67
N LYS A 258 -20.49 22.69 -9.73
CA LYS A 258 -19.20 23.29 -9.36
C LYS A 258 -18.02 22.76 -10.17
N SER A 259 -18.27 21.84 -11.10
CA SER A 259 -17.22 21.16 -11.86
C SER A 259 -16.16 20.54 -10.95
N ILE A 260 -16.59 19.85 -9.89
CA ILE A 260 -15.76 18.98 -9.04
C ILE A 260 -15.80 17.59 -9.66
N PRO A 261 -14.67 17.02 -10.13
CA PRO A 261 -14.69 15.90 -11.06
C PRO A 261 -14.81 14.53 -10.37
N VAL A 262 -15.71 14.37 -9.42
CA VAL A 262 -16.00 13.09 -8.76
C VAL A 262 -16.58 12.09 -9.76
N LYS A 263 -16.12 10.85 -9.72
CA LYS A 263 -16.51 9.78 -10.66
C LYS A 263 -17.15 8.57 -9.99
N TYR A 264 -17.07 8.41 -8.67
CA TYR A 264 -17.77 7.37 -7.92
C TYR A 264 -18.06 7.81 -6.49
N LEU A 265 -19.01 7.12 -5.84
CA LEU A 265 -19.29 7.26 -4.41
C LEU A 265 -18.99 5.94 -3.68
N GLN A 266 -18.28 6.02 -2.54
CA GLN A 266 -18.21 4.91 -1.59
C GLN A 266 -19.36 5.03 -0.60
N LEU A 267 -20.12 3.93 -0.46
CA LEU A 267 -21.23 3.78 0.48
C LEU A 267 -20.76 2.92 1.66
N ASP A 268 -20.51 3.58 2.79
CA ASP A 268 -20.10 2.91 4.02
C ASP A 268 -21.27 2.10 4.65
N SER A 269 -21.20 1.80 5.92
CA SER A 269 -22.06 0.86 6.65
C SER A 269 -23.50 1.33 6.93
N TRP A 270 -23.90 2.53 6.57
CA TRP A 270 -25.15 3.17 6.98
C TRP A 270 -26.40 2.78 6.17
N TRP A 271 -26.31 1.93 5.17
CA TRP A 271 -27.42 1.68 4.22
C TRP A 271 -28.08 0.29 4.33
N TYR A 272 -27.47 -0.69 4.99
CA TYR A 272 -27.97 -2.06 5.10
C TYR A 272 -28.40 -2.43 6.53
N TYR A 273 -29.06 -3.58 6.68
CA TYR A 273 -29.60 -4.05 7.96
C TYR A 273 -28.49 -4.53 8.90
N LYS A 274 -28.48 -3.98 10.10
CA LYS A 274 -27.53 -4.31 11.17
C LYS A 274 -28.22 -4.58 12.49
N SER A 275 -27.61 -5.39 13.33
CA SER A 275 -28.02 -5.59 14.72
C SER A 275 -27.64 -4.38 15.59
N SER A 276 -28.10 -4.39 16.84
CA SER A 276 -27.65 -3.43 17.86
C SER A 276 -26.49 -3.94 18.72
N THR A 277 -25.99 -5.14 18.45
CA THR A 277 -24.93 -5.78 19.23
C THR A 277 -23.57 -5.58 18.54
N GLY A 278 -22.61 -4.97 19.24
CA GLY A 278 -21.24 -4.77 18.75
C GLY A 278 -20.47 -6.10 18.66
N SER A 279 -19.28 -6.06 18.03
CA SER A 279 -18.40 -7.23 17.92
C SER A 279 -17.96 -7.77 19.29
N ASP A 280 -17.94 -6.91 20.31
CA ASP A 280 -17.64 -7.25 21.71
C ASP A 280 -18.85 -7.84 22.48
N GLY A 281 -19.96 -8.10 21.81
CA GLY A 281 -21.21 -8.63 22.39
C GLY A 281 -22.03 -7.60 23.18
N LYS A 282 -21.60 -6.33 23.28
CA LYS A 282 -22.32 -5.30 24.02
C LYS A 282 -23.40 -4.63 23.16
N GLN A 283 -24.48 -4.21 23.79
CA GLN A 283 -25.50 -3.41 23.13
C GLN A 283 -24.92 -2.06 22.71
N GLY A 284 -24.84 -1.84 21.39
CA GLY A 284 -24.41 -0.58 20.79
C GLY A 284 -25.53 0.47 20.82
N LYS A 285 -25.15 1.74 20.99
CA LYS A 285 -26.04 2.88 20.77
C LYS A 285 -26.20 3.12 19.27
N SER A 286 -27.26 3.83 18.88
CA SER A 286 -27.36 4.41 17.53
C SER A 286 -26.09 5.21 17.20
N LYS A 287 -25.54 5.06 16.02
CA LYS A 287 -24.33 5.77 15.59
C LYS A 287 -24.48 7.29 15.63
N ASN A 288 -25.64 7.77 15.25
CA ASN A 288 -25.99 9.17 15.36
C ASN A 288 -27.31 9.33 16.14
N PRO A 289 -27.28 9.85 17.39
CA PRO A 289 -28.49 10.02 18.20
C PRO A 289 -29.46 11.06 17.64
N ARG A 290 -29.03 11.90 16.69
CA ARG A 290 -29.90 12.88 16.01
C ARG A 290 -30.71 12.25 14.86
N MET A 291 -30.39 11.03 14.46
CA MET A 291 -31.07 10.31 13.39
C MET A 291 -32.19 9.44 13.95
N PRO A 292 -33.28 9.22 13.20
CA PRO A 292 -34.33 8.31 13.61
C PRO A 292 -33.76 6.91 13.94
N PRO A 293 -34.24 6.24 14.99
CA PRO A 293 -33.84 4.87 15.27
C PRO A 293 -34.26 3.95 14.12
N GLY A 294 -33.36 3.13 13.64
CA GLY A 294 -33.59 2.19 12.56
C GLY A 294 -32.47 1.16 12.45
N GLU A 295 -32.74 0.05 11.81
CA GLU A 295 -31.75 -1.03 11.67
C GLU A 295 -30.50 -0.58 10.89
N TRP A 296 -30.65 0.31 9.94
CA TRP A 296 -29.57 0.93 9.20
C TRP A 296 -28.70 1.90 10.06
N ASN A 297 -29.27 2.49 11.11
CA ASN A 297 -28.54 3.39 12.04
C ASN A 297 -27.98 2.65 13.27
N ARG A 298 -27.93 1.33 13.25
CA ARG A 298 -27.34 0.51 14.32
C ARG A 298 -25.85 0.31 14.07
N TYR A 299 -25.15 -0.02 15.14
CA TYR A 299 -23.68 -0.22 15.08
C TYR A 299 -23.28 -1.70 14.98
N GLY A 300 -24.17 -2.63 15.14
CA GLY A 300 -23.89 -4.06 15.25
C GLY A 300 -23.51 -4.75 13.95
N GLY A 301 -23.42 -6.06 14.03
CA GLY A 301 -23.09 -6.93 12.91
C GLY A 301 -24.13 -6.95 11.81
N LEU A 302 -23.74 -7.46 10.66
CA LEU A 302 -24.59 -7.60 9.48
C LEU A 302 -25.74 -8.58 9.75
N MET A 303 -26.97 -8.10 9.58
CA MET A 303 -28.17 -8.93 9.55
C MET A 303 -28.52 -9.36 8.13
N GLU A 304 -28.73 -8.41 7.23
CA GLU A 304 -28.94 -8.64 5.81
C GLU A 304 -28.20 -7.59 4.96
N TYR A 305 -27.45 -8.04 3.95
CA TYR A 305 -26.73 -7.16 3.02
C TYR A 305 -27.67 -6.70 1.90
N ARG A 306 -28.60 -5.85 2.31
CA ARG A 306 -29.67 -5.35 1.46
C ARG A 306 -30.00 -3.91 1.83
N ALA A 307 -30.33 -3.07 0.84
CA ALA A 307 -30.66 -1.68 1.08
C ALA A 307 -31.92 -1.54 1.95
N HIS A 308 -31.79 -0.77 3.05
CA HIS A 308 -32.92 -0.46 3.90
C HIS A 308 -33.83 0.58 3.22
N PRO A 309 -35.18 0.37 3.20
CA PRO A 309 -36.11 1.26 2.49
C PRO A 309 -36.15 2.69 3.04
N ASP A 310 -35.86 2.91 4.32
CA ASP A 310 -35.75 4.27 4.89
C ASP A 310 -34.62 5.08 4.26
N VAL A 311 -33.59 4.40 3.72
CA VAL A 311 -32.42 5.02 3.08
C VAL A 311 -32.59 5.09 1.57
N PHE A 312 -33.00 3.99 0.97
CA PHE A 312 -33.25 3.85 -0.47
C PHE A 312 -34.65 3.23 -0.71
N PRO A 313 -35.71 4.04 -0.72
CA PRO A 313 -37.09 3.53 -0.79
C PRO A 313 -37.37 2.66 -2.03
N GLN A 314 -36.68 2.88 -3.14
CA GLN A 314 -36.83 2.13 -4.38
C GLN A 314 -35.68 1.10 -4.57
N GLY A 315 -34.87 0.88 -3.53
CA GLY A 315 -33.69 -0.01 -3.54
C GLY A 315 -32.44 0.61 -4.13
N LEU A 316 -31.31 -0.08 -3.92
CA LEU A 316 -29.96 0.41 -4.26
C LEU A 316 -29.77 0.62 -5.77
N GLN A 317 -30.31 -0.30 -6.60
CA GLN A 317 -30.18 -0.19 -8.06
C GLN A 317 -30.90 1.05 -8.61
N ALA A 318 -32.11 1.35 -8.15
CA ALA A 318 -32.85 2.53 -8.58
C ALA A 318 -32.16 3.82 -8.11
N PHE A 319 -31.63 3.84 -6.89
CA PHE A 319 -30.82 4.94 -6.39
C PHE A 319 -29.58 5.17 -7.26
N GLN A 320 -28.80 4.12 -7.55
CA GLN A 320 -27.58 4.23 -8.35
C GLN A 320 -27.85 4.75 -9.76
N ARG A 321 -28.94 4.29 -10.40
CA ARG A 321 -29.34 4.79 -11.73
C ARG A 321 -29.67 6.29 -11.70
N THR A 322 -30.34 6.76 -10.65
CA THR A 322 -30.65 8.20 -10.50
C THR A 322 -29.40 9.01 -10.17
N LEU A 323 -28.50 8.46 -9.36
CA LEU A 323 -27.21 9.06 -9.03
C LEU A 323 -26.35 9.26 -10.29
N GLY A 324 -26.34 8.28 -11.18
CA GLY A 324 -25.58 8.29 -12.43
C GLY A 324 -24.06 8.14 -12.24
N LEU A 325 -23.62 7.67 -11.08
CA LEU A 325 -22.23 7.38 -10.74
C LEU A 325 -22.09 5.93 -10.30
N PRO A 326 -20.99 5.23 -10.65
CA PRO A 326 -20.63 3.95 -10.04
C PRO A 326 -20.55 4.06 -8.52
N ILE A 327 -20.77 2.95 -7.84
CA ILE A 327 -20.65 2.89 -6.38
C ILE A 327 -19.64 1.84 -5.94
N MET A 328 -19.02 2.07 -4.80
CA MET A 328 -18.25 1.11 -4.03
C MET A 328 -19.00 0.83 -2.75
N THR A 329 -19.08 -0.42 -2.31
CA THR A 329 -19.92 -0.81 -1.17
C THR A 329 -19.10 -1.50 -0.09
N HIS A 330 -19.30 -1.02 1.14
CA HIS A 330 -18.73 -1.54 2.37
C HIS A 330 -19.55 -2.69 2.95
N ASN A 331 -18.87 -3.68 3.56
CA ASN A 331 -19.50 -4.71 4.39
C ASN A 331 -18.69 -4.95 5.69
N ARG A 332 -19.30 -5.63 6.65
CA ARG A 332 -18.73 -5.92 7.98
C ARG A 332 -18.97 -7.38 8.40
N TRP A 333 -18.65 -7.70 9.65
CA TRP A 333 -18.85 -9.04 10.22
C TRP A 333 -20.33 -9.48 10.24
N ILE A 334 -20.55 -10.78 10.11
CA ILE A 334 -21.90 -11.37 10.13
C ILE A 334 -22.35 -11.55 11.59
N ASP A 335 -23.48 -10.96 11.94
CA ASP A 335 -24.04 -11.03 13.29
C ASP A 335 -24.37 -12.47 13.71
N PRO A 336 -24.18 -12.84 14.98
CA PRO A 336 -24.64 -14.15 15.49
C PRO A 336 -26.13 -14.45 15.29
N ALA A 337 -26.99 -13.42 15.21
CA ALA A 337 -28.44 -13.54 14.97
C ALA A 337 -28.82 -13.36 13.49
N SER A 338 -27.85 -13.20 12.58
CA SER A 338 -28.13 -13.01 11.14
C SER A 338 -28.87 -14.22 10.56
N PRO A 339 -29.93 -14.01 9.77
CA PRO A 339 -30.66 -15.09 9.08
C PRO A 339 -29.80 -15.85 8.08
N TYR A 340 -28.71 -15.28 7.60
CA TYR A 340 -27.75 -15.95 6.70
C TYR A 340 -27.19 -17.26 7.29
N ARG A 341 -27.12 -17.40 8.62
CA ARG A 341 -26.67 -18.63 9.30
C ARG A 341 -27.57 -19.84 9.09
N GLN A 342 -28.81 -19.62 8.64
CA GLN A 342 -29.75 -20.71 8.31
C GLN A 342 -29.50 -21.27 6.90
N SER A 343 -28.87 -20.49 6.03
CA SER A 343 -28.69 -20.80 4.60
C SER A 343 -27.25 -21.11 4.19
N TYR A 344 -26.26 -20.59 4.94
CA TYR A 344 -24.85 -20.66 4.58
C TYR A 344 -23.98 -21.14 5.74
N GLN A 345 -22.82 -21.71 5.42
CA GLN A 345 -21.80 -22.04 6.40
C GLN A 345 -21.07 -20.76 6.84
N ILE A 346 -21.19 -20.44 8.13
CA ILE A 346 -20.60 -19.27 8.74
C ILE A 346 -19.80 -19.71 9.98
N ALA A 347 -18.50 -19.54 9.93
CA ALA A 347 -17.57 -19.83 11.01
C ALA A 347 -17.35 -18.56 11.85
N GLY A 348 -17.92 -18.51 13.07
CA GLY A 348 -17.88 -17.30 13.87
C GLY A 348 -18.50 -16.10 13.14
N PHE A 349 -17.74 -15.11 12.77
CA PHE A 349 -18.15 -13.92 12.01
C PHE A 349 -17.87 -14.00 10.50
N ALA A 350 -17.18 -15.05 10.04
CA ALA A 350 -16.74 -15.24 8.67
C ALA A 350 -17.63 -16.23 7.91
N ALA A 351 -18.05 -15.88 6.70
CA ALA A 351 -18.69 -16.83 5.78
C ALA A 351 -17.62 -17.67 5.07
N THR A 352 -17.68 -18.99 5.24
CA THR A 352 -16.82 -19.97 4.54
C THR A 352 -17.54 -20.61 3.36
N ASP A 353 -18.85 -20.37 3.20
CA ASP A 353 -19.65 -20.86 2.09
C ASP A 353 -19.52 -19.95 0.87
N PRO A 354 -19.00 -20.44 -0.28
CA PRO A 354 -18.86 -19.63 -1.48
C PRO A 354 -20.20 -19.09 -2.03
N ARG A 355 -21.32 -19.77 -1.79
CA ARG A 355 -22.66 -19.32 -2.22
C ARG A 355 -23.05 -18.00 -1.56
N TYR A 356 -22.67 -17.80 -0.28
CA TYR A 356 -22.88 -16.53 0.41
C TYR A 356 -22.22 -15.37 -0.34
N TRP A 357 -20.97 -15.56 -0.75
CA TRP A 357 -20.22 -14.54 -1.44
C TRP A 357 -20.81 -14.19 -2.80
N HIS A 358 -21.19 -15.19 -3.60
CA HIS A 358 -21.85 -14.95 -4.88
C HIS A 358 -23.18 -14.20 -4.73
N ASP A 359 -23.96 -14.52 -3.71
CA ASP A 359 -25.27 -13.89 -3.49
C ASP A 359 -25.14 -12.42 -3.09
N ILE A 360 -24.24 -12.08 -2.14
CA ILE A 360 -24.09 -10.69 -1.68
C ILE A 360 -23.34 -9.83 -2.71
N VAL A 361 -22.33 -10.37 -3.36
CA VAL A 361 -21.57 -9.66 -4.40
C VAL A 361 -22.47 -9.45 -5.63
N GLY A 362 -23.18 -10.48 -6.10
CA GLY A 362 -24.12 -10.36 -7.21
C GLY A 362 -25.22 -9.32 -6.96
N TYR A 363 -25.71 -9.19 -5.71
CA TYR A 363 -26.67 -8.17 -5.34
C TYR A 363 -26.14 -6.74 -5.57
N VAL A 364 -24.94 -6.43 -5.07
CA VAL A 364 -24.36 -5.08 -5.22
C VAL A 364 -23.83 -4.83 -6.62
N HIS A 365 -23.27 -5.84 -7.30
CA HIS A 365 -22.90 -5.77 -8.70
C HIS A 365 -24.10 -5.42 -9.58
N GLY A 366 -25.25 -6.11 -9.38
CA GLY A 366 -26.52 -5.81 -10.06
C GLY A 366 -27.05 -4.40 -9.77
N ALA A 367 -26.61 -3.77 -8.71
CA ALA A 367 -26.89 -2.38 -8.37
C ALA A 367 -25.83 -1.38 -8.87
N GLY A 368 -24.87 -1.81 -9.69
CA GLY A 368 -23.84 -0.94 -10.29
C GLY A 368 -22.62 -0.68 -9.41
N ALA A 369 -22.35 -1.55 -8.43
CA ALA A 369 -21.10 -1.53 -7.69
C ALA A 369 -19.95 -2.06 -8.57
N PHE A 370 -18.81 -1.34 -8.57
CA PHE A 370 -17.59 -1.75 -9.27
C PHE A 370 -16.57 -2.39 -8.32
N ALA A 371 -16.69 -2.12 -7.02
CA ALA A 371 -15.78 -2.63 -5.99
C ALA A 371 -16.54 -2.97 -4.70
N TYR A 372 -15.98 -3.94 -3.98
CA TYR A 372 -16.47 -4.42 -2.69
C TYR A 372 -15.40 -4.19 -1.62
N GLU A 373 -15.79 -3.56 -0.52
CA GLU A 373 -14.93 -3.34 0.63
C GLU A 373 -15.30 -4.29 1.77
N GLN A 374 -14.34 -5.11 2.20
CA GLN A 374 -14.48 -5.89 3.42
C GLN A 374 -13.82 -5.18 4.58
N ASP A 375 -14.62 -4.61 5.44
CA ASP A 375 -14.18 -4.00 6.70
C ASP A 375 -14.25 -4.99 7.87
N TRP A 376 -13.67 -4.60 9.01
CA TRP A 376 -13.63 -5.37 10.26
C TRP A 376 -12.87 -6.71 10.17
N LEU A 377 -11.91 -6.83 9.26
CA LEU A 377 -11.15 -8.08 9.09
C LEU A 377 -10.48 -8.55 10.39
N SER A 378 -9.98 -7.63 11.22
CA SER A 378 -9.41 -7.94 12.54
C SER A 378 -10.44 -8.56 13.49
N ASP A 379 -11.64 -7.98 13.57
CA ASP A 379 -12.71 -8.47 14.43
C ASP A 379 -13.28 -9.79 13.91
N ILE A 380 -13.42 -9.93 12.59
CA ILE A 380 -13.82 -11.19 11.96
C ILE A 380 -12.85 -12.30 12.37
N TYR A 381 -11.54 -12.07 12.28
CA TYR A 381 -10.53 -13.05 12.67
C TYR A 381 -10.62 -13.40 14.16
N LEU A 382 -10.70 -12.39 15.05
CA LEU A 382 -10.73 -12.58 16.50
C LEU A 382 -11.98 -13.31 17.00
N HIS A 383 -13.12 -13.16 16.30
CA HIS A 383 -14.38 -13.77 16.66
C HIS A 383 -14.77 -14.98 15.79
N SER A 384 -13.82 -15.49 15.02
CA SER A 384 -13.95 -16.72 14.22
C SER A 384 -12.81 -17.67 14.54
N PRO A 385 -12.86 -18.39 15.69
CA PRO A 385 -11.75 -19.26 16.12
C PRO A 385 -11.31 -20.28 15.07
N GLN A 386 -12.21 -20.70 14.19
CA GLN A 386 -11.94 -21.63 13.11
C GLN A 386 -10.87 -21.07 12.13
N LEU A 387 -10.84 -19.74 11.89
CA LEU A 387 -9.84 -19.13 11.02
C LEU A 387 -8.41 -19.27 11.57
N ALA A 388 -8.27 -19.45 12.88
CA ALA A 388 -6.99 -19.62 13.57
C ALA A 388 -6.70 -21.07 13.99
N SER A 389 -7.62 -22.02 13.75
CA SER A 389 -7.52 -23.37 14.29
C SER A 389 -7.73 -24.49 13.26
N THR A 390 -8.27 -24.19 12.09
CA THR A 390 -8.42 -25.17 11.00
C THR A 390 -7.64 -24.76 9.76
N VAL A 391 -7.13 -25.73 9.05
CA VAL A 391 -6.19 -25.49 7.95
C VAL A 391 -6.81 -24.77 6.75
N ASP A 392 -8.12 -24.90 6.54
CA ASP A 392 -8.82 -24.46 5.32
C ASP A 392 -9.72 -23.22 5.54
N ALA A 393 -10.25 -23.00 6.75
CA ALA A 393 -11.30 -21.98 6.99
C ALA A 393 -10.88 -20.55 6.59
N GLY A 394 -9.61 -20.19 6.78
CA GLY A 394 -9.09 -18.89 6.36
C GLY A 394 -9.05 -18.73 4.85
N ASP A 395 -8.63 -19.77 4.15
CA ASP A 395 -8.60 -19.80 2.69
C ASP A 395 -10.02 -19.83 2.11
N GLU A 396 -10.95 -20.58 2.67
CA GLU A 396 -12.37 -20.60 2.27
C GLU A 396 -13.01 -19.22 2.39
N PHE A 397 -12.79 -18.52 3.52
CA PHE A 397 -13.30 -17.16 3.76
C PHE A 397 -12.80 -16.17 2.72
N LEU A 398 -11.48 -16.01 2.60
CA LEU A 398 -10.88 -14.96 1.78
C LEU A 398 -10.89 -15.30 0.28
N THR A 399 -10.71 -16.57 -0.07
CA THR A 399 -10.77 -17.01 -1.49
C THR A 399 -12.21 -17.00 -2.02
N GLY A 400 -13.20 -17.37 -1.19
CA GLY A 400 -14.62 -17.29 -1.57
C GLY A 400 -15.03 -15.88 -1.93
N MET A 401 -14.64 -14.90 -1.11
CA MET A 401 -14.86 -13.47 -1.38
C MET A 401 -14.16 -13.02 -2.68
N ALA A 402 -12.88 -13.35 -2.82
CA ALA A 402 -12.10 -12.95 -3.99
C ALA A 402 -12.63 -13.57 -5.28
N ALA A 403 -13.06 -14.83 -5.24
CA ALA A 403 -13.63 -15.53 -6.38
C ALA A 403 -14.96 -14.88 -6.82
N ALA A 404 -15.90 -14.65 -5.90
CA ALA A 404 -17.18 -14.02 -6.23
C ALA A 404 -16.99 -12.62 -6.85
N CYS A 405 -16.12 -11.77 -6.27
CA CYS A 405 -15.83 -10.46 -6.83
C CYS A 405 -15.20 -10.58 -8.23
N ARG A 406 -14.25 -11.49 -8.42
CA ARG A 406 -13.61 -11.69 -9.72
C ARG A 406 -14.59 -12.17 -10.79
N ASP A 407 -15.48 -13.09 -10.44
CA ASP A 407 -16.43 -13.70 -11.38
C ASP A 407 -17.47 -12.66 -11.86
N ASP A 408 -17.76 -11.66 -11.05
CA ASP A 408 -18.59 -10.49 -11.39
C ASP A 408 -17.76 -9.29 -11.93
N GLY A 409 -16.45 -9.44 -12.14
CA GLY A 409 -15.58 -8.37 -12.66
C GLY A 409 -15.35 -7.21 -11.67
N MET A 410 -15.57 -7.45 -10.38
CA MET A 410 -15.38 -6.46 -9.31
C MET A 410 -13.99 -6.56 -8.68
N THR A 411 -13.47 -5.41 -8.24
CA THR A 411 -12.27 -5.34 -7.40
C THR A 411 -12.63 -5.32 -5.92
N MET A 412 -11.62 -5.55 -5.09
CA MET A 412 -11.80 -5.59 -3.63
C MET A 412 -10.88 -4.61 -2.92
N GLN A 413 -11.36 -4.15 -1.78
CA GLN A 413 -10.60 -3.41 -0.77
C GLN A 413 -10.66 -4.15 0.57
N TYR A 414 -9.50 -4.27 1.22
CA TYR A 414 -9.43 -4.73 2.61
C TYR A 414 -9.29 -3.56 3.58
N CYS A 415 -10.12 -3.61 4.63
CA CYS A 415 -10.11 -2.64 5.72
C CYS A 415 -9.94 -3.34 7.07
N MET A 416 -9.33 -2.66 8.05
CA MET A 416 -8.96 -3.20 9.37
C MET A 416 -8.16 -4.53 9.32
N PRO A 417 -7.17 -4.69 8.42
CA PRO A 417 -6.46 -5.95 8.25
C PRO A 417 -5.48 -6.25 9.39
N PHE A 418 -5.24 -7.53 9.67
CA PHE A 418 -4.05 -8.05 10.35
C PHE A 418 -2.93 -8.31 9.33
N PRO A 419 -1.64 -8.47 9.76
CA PRO A 419 -0.53 -8.74 8.86
C PRO A 419 -0.77 -9.96 7.95
N ALA A 420 -1.40 -11.00 8.47
CA ALA A 420 -1.77 -12.20 7.71
C ALA A 420 -2.71 -11.91 6.52
N HIS A 421 -3.59 -10.88 6.62
CA HIS A 421 -4.46 -10.49 5.51
C HIS A 421 -3.68 -9.80 4.38
N PHE A 422 -2.61 -9.04 4.71
CA PHE A 422 -1.69 -8.51 3.70
C PHE A 422 -0.99 -9.65 2.94
N LEU A 423 -0.42 -10.62 3.69
CA LEU A 423 0.26 -11.76 3.09
C LEU A 423 -0.71 -12.60 2.23
N GLN A 424 -1.90 -12.92 2.74
CA GLN A 424 -2.94 -13.62 1.99
C GLN A 424 -3.35 -12.87 0.73
N GLY A 425 -3.35 -11.54 0.78
CA GLY A 425 -3.64 -10.66 -0.36
C GLY A 425 -2.66 -10.83 -1.53
N SER A 426 -1.48 -11.40 -1.33
CA SER A 426 -0.55 -11.76 -2.41
C SER A 426 -1.12 -12.81 -3.39
N ARG A 427 -2.24 -13.46 -3.05
CA ARG A 427 -2.90 -14.49 -3.87
C ARG A 427 -3.99 -13.94 -4.79
N TYR A 428 -4.49 -12.70 -4.55
CA TYR A 428 -5.69 -12.21 -5.21
C TYR A 428 -5.39 -11.00 -6.12
N SER A 429 -5.46 -11.22 -7.43
CA SER A 429 -5.19 -10.15 -8.43
C SER A 429 -6.24 -9.05 -8.42
N ASN A 430 -7.48 -9.34 -8.00
CA ASN A 430 -8.57 -8.38 -7.86
C ASN A 430 -8.64 -7.69 -6.49
N LEU A 431 -7.77 -8.02 -5.53
CA LEU A 431 -7.54 -7.20 -4.34
C LEU A 431 -6.61 -6.05 -4.73
N THR A 432 -7.18 -4.89 -5.00
CA THR A 432 -6.47 -3.72 -5.53
C THR A 432 -6.00 -2.78 -4.45
N THR A 433 -6.74 -2.66 -3.35
CA THR A 433 -6.43 -1.74 -2.26
C THR A 433 -6.54 -2.39 -0.88
N ILE A 434 -5.72 -1.90 0.06
CA ILE A 434 -5.73 -2.30 1.47
C ILE A 434 -5.44 -1.10 2.36
N ARG A 435 -6.07 -1.00 3.53
CA ARG A 435 -5.90 0.13 4.44
C ARG A 435 -4.92 -0.18 5.58
N PRO A 436 -3.71 0.43 5.59
CA PRO A 436 -2.71 0.21 6.63
C PRO A 436 -2.74 1.25 7.77
N SER A 437 -3.78 2.08 7.87
CA SER A 437 -3.91 3.10 8.93
C SER A 437 -5.28 3.08 9.59
N GLU A 438 -5.36 3.62 10.81
CA GLU A 438 -6.65 3.75 11.53
C GLU A 438 -7.61 4.72 10.85
N ASP A 439 -8.91 4.63 11.23
CA ASP A 439 -9.98 5.47 10.72
C ASP A 439 -9.63 6.95 10.76
N ARG A 440 -9.96 7.66 9.69
CA ARG A 440 -9.69 9.09 9.52
C ARG A 440 -8.19 9.41 9.46
N LEU A 441 -7.65 9.60 8.26
CA LEU A 441 -6.23 9.96 8.10
C LEU A 441 -5.90 11.25 8.85
N ARG A 442 -4.88 11.19 9.71
CA ARG A 442 -4.33 12.30 10.49
C ARG A 442 -2.83 12.14 10.61
N ARG A 443 -2.13 13.21 10.95
CA ARG A 443 -0.66 13.20 11.05
C ARG A 443 -0.12 12.17 12.04
N ASP A 444 -0.80 11.92 13.15
CA ASP A 444 -0.42 10.91 14.13
C ASP A 444 -0.53 9.45 13.60
N ARG A 445 -1.13 9.26 12.42
CA ARG A 445 -1.31 7.99 11.73
C ARG A 445 -0.42 7.80 10.52
N TRP A 446 0.28 8.87 10.08
CA TRP A 446 1.18 8.80 8.92
C TRP A 446 2.32 7.82 9.11
N HIS A 447 2.81 7.69 10.35
CA HIS A 447 3.87 6.74 10.70
C HIS A 447 3.45 5.30 10.36
N ASP A 448 2.37 4.82 10.97
CA ASP A 448 1.86 3.46 10.70
C ASP A 448 1.47 3.28 9.22
N PHE A 449 0.87 4.32 8.61
CA PHE A 449 0.53 4.29 7.18
C PHE A 449 1.75 4.07 6.30
N LEU A 450 2.84 4.78 6.50
CA LEU A 450 4.02 4.70 5.64
C LEU A 450 4.74 3.35 5.75
N TYR A 451 4.87 2.79 6.94
CA TYR A 451 5.42 1.43 7.11
C TYR A 451 4.45 0.36 6.59
N GLY A 452 3.16 0.52 6.83
CA GLY A 452 2.13 -0.37 6.26
C GLY A 452 2.03 -0.27 4.73
N SER A 453 2.30 0.91 4.16
CA SER A 453 2.45 1.11 2.71
C SER A 453 3.58 0.24 2.14
N ARG A 454 4.69 0.06 2.87
CA ARG A 454 5.76 -0.87 2.45
C ARG A 454 5.26 -2.31 2.37
N LEU A 455 4.52 -2.77 3.39
CA LEU A 455 3.95 -4.12 3.41
C LEU A 455 2.94 -4.31 2.27
N ALA A 456 2.02 -3.36 2.07
CA ALA A 456 1.05 -3.38 0.97
C ALA A 456 1.77 -3.43 -0.40
N SER A 457 2.78 -2.57 -0.58
CA SER A 457 3.60 -2.54 -1.80
C SER A 457 4.29 -3.87 -2.07
N ALA A 458 4.85 -4.53 -1.06
CA ALA A 458 5.47 -5.84 -1.20
C ALA A 458 4.47 -6.91 -1.68
N MET A 459 3.22 -6.84 -1.22
CA MET A 459 2.16 -7.79 -1.61
C MET A 459 1.48 -7.46 -2.94
N GLY A 460 1.98 -6.47 -3.68
CA GLY A 460 1.38 -6.04 -4.93
C GLY A 460 -0.02 -5.45 -4.76
N ILE A 461 -0.25 -4.70 -3.68
CA ILE A 461 -1.52 -4.05 -3.35
C ILE A 461 -1.26 -2.54 -3.17
N TRP A 462 -2.19 -1.69 -3.59
CA TRP A 462 -2.10 -0.25 -3.40
C TRP A 462 -2.60 0.12 -2.00
N PRO A 463 -1.84 0.88 -1.19
CA PRO A 463 -2.30 1.32 0.12
C PRO A 463 -3.36 2.41 -0.01
N TRP A 464 -4.40 2.33 0.81
CA TRP A 464 -5.42 3.35 0.95
C TRP A 464 -5.26 4.09 2.28
N THR A 465 -5.30 5.42 2.23
CA THR A 465 -5.04 6.29 3.38
C THR A 465 -6.20 6.37 4.37
N ASP A 466 -7.40 5.91 4.00
CA ASP A 466 -8.66 6.26 4.65
C ASP A 466 -9.13 7.70 4.37
N ALA A 467 -10.31 8.06 4.91
CA ALA A 467 -11.01 9.31 4.66
C ALA A 467 -10.31 10.55 5.26
N TYR A 468 -10.47 11.66 4.58
CA TYR A 468 -10.03 12.99 5.00
C TYR A 468 -10.92 14.07 4.33
N LEU A 469 -10.74 15.34 4.73
CA LEU A 469 -11.42 16.47 4.10
C LEU A 469 -10.49 17.13 3.06
N SER A 470 -11.05 17.62 1.98
CA SER A 470 -10.30 18.21 0.87
C SER A 470 -9.49 19.45 1.24
N SER A 471 -9.84 20.12 2.34
CA SER A 471 -9.07 21.25 2.89
C SER A 471 -7.75 20.84 3.55
N GLU A 472 -7.53 19.55 3.79
CA GLU A 472 -6.34 19.01 4.46
C GLU A 472 -5.24 18.70 3.43
N THR A 473 -4.57 19.73 2.96
CA THR A 473 -3.58 19.66 1.86
C THR A 473 -2.56 18.53 2.03
N ALA A 474 -2.07 18.34 3.26
CA ALA A 474 -1.06 17.32 3.54
C ALA A 474 -1.62 15.88 3.43
N ASN A 475 -2.89 15.67 3.79
CA ASN A 475 -3.55 14.38 3.65
C ASN A 475 -3.89 14.08 2.17
N VAL A 476 -4.32 15.10 1.41
CA VAL A 476 -4.49 14.97 -0.06
C VAL A 476 -3.16 14.60 -0.72
N LEU A 477 -2.06 15.27 -0.33
CA LEU A 477 -0.70 14.95 -0.82
C LEU A 477 -0.29 13.51 -0.49
N LEU A 478 -0.44 13.07 0.76
CA LEU A 478 -0.05 11.72 1.15
C LEU A 478 -0.90 10.65 0.45
N SER A 479 -2.19 10.90 0.26
CA SER A 479 -3.08 10.03 -0.50
C SER A 479 -2.63 9.91 -1.95
N ASP A 480 -2.24 10.99 -2.59
CA ASP A 480 -1.72 11.00 -3.96
C ASP A 480 -0.38 10.24 -4.07
N LEU A 481 0.55 10.50 -3.13
CA LEU A 481 1.85 9.81 -3.04
C LEU A 481 1.72 8.30 -2.76
N SER A 482 0.60 7.86 -2.19
CA SER A 482 0.34 6.44 -1.94
C SER A 482 0.20 5.63 -3.23
N GLY A 483 -0.12 6.29 -4.36
CA GLY A 483 -0.50 5.62 -5.61
C GLY A 483 -1.85 4.89 -5.55
N GLY A 484 -2.51 4.89 -4.38
CA GLY A 484 -3.80 4.28 -4.14
C GLY A 484 -4.99 5.16 -4.59
N MET A 485 -6.12 5.02 -3.90
CA MET A 485 -7.32 5.83 -4.17
C MET A 485 -7.15 7.25 -3.62
N VAL A 486 -7.69 8.23 -4.32
CA VAL A 486 -7.82 9.63 -3.89
C VAL A 486 -9.28 10.00 -3.84
N GLY A 487 -9.72 10.58 -2.74
CA GLY A 487 -11.09 11.04 -2.55
C GLY A 487 -11.20 11.98 -1.35
N PHE A 488 -12.41 12.34 -0.98
CA PHE A 488 -12.68 13.24 0.13
C PHE A 488 -14.10 13.05 0.67
N GLY A 489 -14.40 13.64 1.83
CA GLY A 489 -15.70 13.46 2.48
C GLY A 489 -16.29 14.76 3.06
N ASP A 490 -16.17 15.88 2.34
CA ASP A 490 -16.63 17.19 2.80
C ASP A 490 -18.16 17.33 2.80
N GLU A 491 -18.69 18.25 3.61
CA GLU A 491 -20.04 18.76 3.49
C GLU A 491 -20.22 19.51 2.16
N ILE A 492 -21.41 19.44 1.56
CA ILE A 492 -21.75 20.18 0.34
C ILE A 492 -21.36 21.67 0.48
N GLY A 493 -20.53 22.15 -0.45
CA GLY A 493 -20.08 23.54 -0.51
C GLY A 493 -18.90 23.88 0.41
N LYS A 494 -18.26 22.87 1.03
CA LYS A 494 -17.05 23.02 1.84
C LYS A 494 -15.79 22.49 1.16
N GLU A 495 -15.93 21.93 -0.02
CA GLU A 495 -14.85 21.32 -0.77
C GLU A 495 -13.79 22.34 -1.20
N ASN A 496 -12.52 21.99 -1.01
CA ASN A 496 -11.38 22.74 -1.52
C ASN A 496 -10.99 22.24 -2.91
N LYS A 497 -11.62 22.82 -3.94
CA LYS A 497 -11.38 22.42 -5.34
C LYS A 497 -9.93 22.59 -5.77
N GLU A 498 -9.21 23.59 -5.26
CA GLU A 498 -7.80 23.81 -5.59
C GLU A 498 -6.93 22.63 -5.13
N ASN A 499 -7.07 22.21 -3.86
CA ASN A 499 -6.35 21.04 -3.35
C ASN A 499 -6.70 19.75 -4.11
N ILE A 500 -7.99 19.56 -4.41
CA ILE A 500 -8.45 18.41 -5.21
C ILE A 500 -7.74 18.40 -6.57
N LEU A 501 -7.71 19.52 -7.28
CA LEU A 501 -7.10 19.62 -8.60
C LEU A 501 -5.57 19.52 -8.60
N ARG A 502 -4.90 19.57 -7.44
CA ARG A 502 -3.47 19.24 -7.32
C ARG A 502 -3.19 17.74 -7.44
N ALA A 503 -4.14 16.89 -7.07
CA ALA A 503 -4.01 15.43 -7.19
C ALA A 503 -4.62 14.86 -8.48
N VAL A 504 -5.66 15.55 -9.02
CA VAL A 504 -6.40 15.02 -10.18
C VAL A 504 -6.45 16.01 -11.33
N ARG A 505 -6.61 15.50 -12.55
CA ARG A 505 -6.94 16.32 -13.74
C ARG A 505 -8.40 16.82 -13.64
N PRO A 506 -8.78 17.86 -14.43
CA PRO A 506 -10.17 18.37 -14.46
C PRO A 506 -11.23 17.34 -14.86
N ASP A 507 -10.85 16.23 -15.50
CA ASP A 507 -11.74 15.10 -15.83
C ASP A 507 -11.83 14.04 -14.73
N GLY A 508 -11.15 14.25 -13.61
CA GLY A 508 -11.16 13.37 -12.44
C GLY A 508 -10.11 12.27 -12.45
N VAL A 509 -9.30 12.15 -13.50
CA VAL A 509 -8.20 11.20 -13.54
C VAL A 509 -7.13 11.58 -12.51
N ILE A 510 -6.78 10.67 -11.61
CA ILE A 510 -5.74 10.87 -10.60
C ILE A 510 -4.37 10.81 -11.27
N VAL A 511 -3.48 11.75 -10.92
CA VAL A 511 -2.11 11.80 -11.44
C VAL A 511 -1.16 11.18 -10.42
N LYS A 512 -0.68 9.97 -10.67
CA LYS A 512 -0.07 9.07 -9.67
C LYS A 512 1.40 8.77 -9.90
N PRO A 513 2.14 8.39 -8.84
CA PRO A 513 3.46 7.78 -8.98
C PRO A 513 3.36 6.32 -9.48
N ASP A 514 4.50 5.77 -9.89
CA ASP A 514 4.59 4.37 -10.36
C ASP A 514 4.61 3.33 -9.23
N ALA A 515 4.89 3.75 -8.00
CA ALA A 515 4.93 2.90 -6.82
C ALA A 515 4.38 3.62 -5.58
N PRO A 516 3.88 2.89 -4.57
CA PRO A 516 3.52 3.50 -3.29
C PRO A 516 4.70 4.18 -2.62
N ILE A 517 4.44 5.30 -1.91
CA ILE A 517 5.44 5.94 -1.06
C ILE A 517 5.81 5.03 0.11
N VAL A 518 7.13 4.91 0.40
CA VAL A 518 7.66 4.08 1.48
C VAL A 518 8.78 4.80 2.23
N PRO A 519 9.03 4.49 3.53
CA PRO A 519 10.14 5.06 4.28
C PRO A 519 11.49 4.72 3.63
N LEU A 520 12.46 5.62 3.72
CA LEU A 520 13.85 5.34 3.33
C LEU A 520 14.52 4.38 4.33
N ASP A 521 15.53 3.63 3.91
CA ASP A 521 16.27 2.69 4.77
C ASP A 521 16.78 3.35 6.06
N ALA A 522 17.26 4.59 5.96
CA ALA A 522 17.70 5.37 7.12
C ALA A 522 16.58 5.62 8.17
N ALA A 523 15.31 5.64 7.76
CA ALA A 523 14.19 5.80 8.69
C ALA A 523 14.01 4.54 9.55
N TYR A 524 14.16 3.34 8.99
CA TYR A 524 14.10 2.09 9.76
C TYR A 524 15.20 2.01 10.81
N ILE A 525 16.44 2.37 10.42
CA ILE A 525 17.60 2.35 11.33
C ILE A 525 17.40 3.37 12.47
N ALA A 526 17.00 4.60 12.15
CA ALA A 526 16.76 5.65 13.15
C ALA A 526 15.63 5.28 14.14
N GLU A 527 14.55 4.64 13.65
CA GLU A 527 13.46 4.13 14.51
C GLU A 527 13.96 3.05 15.47
N ALA A 528 14.69 2.07 14.95
CA ALA A 528 15.23 0.96 15.74
C ALA A 528 16.22 1.43 16.82
N GLN A 529 16.98 2.49 16.52
CA GLN A 529 17.90 3.14 17.47
C GLN A 529 17.19 4.08 18.47
N GLY A 530 15.87 4.31 18.33
CA GLY A 530 15.12 5.29 19.13
C GLY A 530 15.51 6.74 18.87
N GLN A 531 16.11 7.03 17.74
CA GLN A 531 16.63 8.35 17.33
C GLN A 531 15.72 9.08 16.36
N SER A 532 14.66 8.43 15.90
CA SER A 532 13.78 8.98 14.87
C SER A 532 13.03 10.22 15.37
N ARG A 533 13.24 11.34 14.69
CA ARG A 533 12.55 12.61 14.92
C ARG A 533 11.79 13.06 13.70
N THR A 534 12.36 12.83 12.53
CA THR A 534 11.82 13.13 11.21
C THR A 534 11.80 11.86 10.40
N LEU A 535 10.63 11.52 9.84
CA LEU A 535 10.52 10.42 8.89
C LEU A 535 10.58 10.99 7.49
N VAL A 536 11.42 10.37 6.66
CA VAL A 536 11.54 10.66 5.24
C VAL A 536 11.11 9.43 4.45
N ALA A 537 10.18 9.65 3.52
CA ALA A 537 9.65 8.63 2.64
C ALA A 537 9.69 9.10 1.18
N SER A 538 9.82 8.18 0.24
CA SER A 538 9.90 8.52 -1.18
C SER A 538 9.10 7.58 -2.07
N THR A 539 8.76 8.10 -3.24
CA THR A 539 8.25 7.36 -4.40
C THR A 539 8.71 8.06 -5.69
N TYR A 540 8.35 7.52 -6.84
CA TYR A 540 8.85 8.01 -8.12
C TYR A 540 7.88 7.81 -9.28
N THR A 541 8.16 8.54 -10.38
CA THR A 541 7.69 8.21 -11.73
C THR A 541 8.88 7.97 -12.64
N ASP A 542 8.86 6.91 -13.44
CA ASP A 542 9.92 6.53 -14.37
C ASP A 542 9.44 6.54 -15.82
N HIS A 543 10.03 7.41 -16.63
CA HIS A 543 9.81 7.52 -18.06
C HIS A 543 10.97 6.88 -18.84
N GLY A 544 11.14 5.56 -18.68
CA GLY A 544 12.18 4.83 -19.42
C GLY A 544 13.60 5.17 -18.98
N GLY A 545 13.82 5.32 -17.68
CA GLY A 545 15.11 5.66 -17.05
C GLY A 545 15.27 7.15 -16.72
N LEU A 546 14.35 8.01 -17.16
CA LEU A 546 14.22 9.39 -16.67
C LEU A 546 13.26 9.39 -15.47
N ARG A 547 13.82 9.37 -14.27
CA ARG A 547 13.04 9.33 -13.04
C ARG A 547 12.87 10.73 -12.45
N THR A 548 11.63 11.01 -12.01
CA THR A 548 11.30 12.09 -11.09
C THR A 548 11.01 11.46 -9.75
N GLU A 549 11.77 11.84 -8.71
CA GLU A 549 11.59 11.36 -7.35
C GLU A 549 10.71 12.33 -6.56
N TYR A 550 9.85 11.79 -5.70
CA TYR A 550 8.96 12.53 -4.83
C TYR A 550 9.28 12.18 -3.38
N VAL A 551 9.68 13.17 -2.59
CA VAL A 551 10.12 12.97 -1.21
C VAL A 551 9.23 13.75 -0.26
N LEU A 552 8.58 13.04 0.66
CA LEU A 552 7.86 13.59 1.79
C LEU A 552 8.72 13.46 3.04
N ALA A 553 8.96 14.56 3.73
CA ALA A 553 9.58 14.57 5.04
C ALA A 553 8.62 15.18 6.05
N TYR A 554 8.45 14.53 7.21
CA TYR A 554 7.62 15.11 8.25
C TYR A 554 8.16 14.77 9.63
N ARG A 555 7.85 15.64 10.60
CA ARG A 555 8.16 15.43 11.99
C ARG A 555 7.20 14.42 12.61
N ILE A 556 7.74 13.40 13.25
CA ILE A 556 6.96 12.42 14.02
C ILE A 556 6.47 13.13 15.29
N PRO A 557 5.15 13.14 15.56
CA PRO A 557 4.62 13.74 16.78
C PRO A 557 5.14 13.02 18.04
N THR A 558 5.61 13.78 19.03
CA THR A 558 6.14 13.24 20.29
C THR A 558 5.07 12.63 21.21
N ALA A 559 3.79 12.92 20.97
CA ALA A 559 2.67 12.40 21.73
C ALA A 559 1.83 11.42 20.92
N HIS A 560 2.15 10.14 20.98
CA HIS A 560 1.25 9.05 20.50
C HIS A 560 0.06 8.82 21.45
N ARG A 561 -0.49 9.86 22.06
CA ARG A 561 -1.68 9.71 22.91
C ARG A 561 -2.94 9.71 22.09
N ARG A 562 -3.46 8.51 21.90
CA ARG A 562 -4.81 8.25 21.38
C ARG A 562 -5.84 8.66 22.42
N SER A 563 -6.62 9.71 22.15
CA SER A 563 -7.92 9.88 22.78
C SER A 563 -8.97 9.31 21.83
N LYS A 564 -9.58 8.18 22.19
CA LYS A 564 -10.66 7.54 21.43
C LYS A 564 -11.95 8.38 21.36
N ASP A 565 -12.05 9.43 22.18
CA ASP A 565 -13.31 10.11 22.49
C ASP A 565 -13.33 11.61 22.15
N ALA A 566 -12.41 12.11 21.29
CA ALA A 566 -12.40 13.52 20.95
C ALA A 566 -13.52 13.88 19.93
N PRO A 567 -14.29 14.95 20.17
CA PRO A 567 -15.29 15.42 19.22
C PRO A 567 -14.70 15.82 17.86
N PRO A 568 -15.48 15.80 16.76
CA PRO A 568 -15.02 16.17 15.42
C PRO A 568 -14.39 17.58 15.32
N GLU A 569 -14.80 18.50 16.18
CA GLU A 569 -14.30 19.89 16.22
C GLU A 569 -12.86 20.00 16.75
N ASP A 570 -12.40 19.03 17.56
CA ASP A 570 -11.01 18.95 18.02
C ASP A 570 -10.04 18.39 16.96
N LEU A 571 -10.53 17.92 15.84
CA LEU A 571 -9.71 17.31 14.78
C LEU A 571 -8.80 18.35 14.12
N LYS A 572 -9.24 19.61 13.98
CA LYS A 572 -8.41 20.71 13.45
C LYS A 572 -7.25 21.06 14.39
N ALA A 573 -7.46 20.98 15.70
CA ALA A 573 -6.41 21.25 16.69
C ALA A 573 -5.33 20.15 16.74
N LYS A 574 -5.69 18.89 16.40
CA LYS A 574 -4.76 17.74 16.41
C LYS A 574 -3.88 17.61 15.17
N GLU A 575 -4.20 18.31 14.10
CA GLU A 575 -3.33 18.43 12.92
C GLU A 575 -2.20 19.45 13.15
N GLN A 576 -2.33 20.34 14.13
CA GLN A 576 -1.28 21.28 14.50
C GLN A 576 -0.27 20.58 15.42
N LEU A 577 1.02 20.81 15.16
CA LEU A 577 2.08 20.42 16.08
C LEU A 577 1.83 21.06 17.45
N SER A 578 2.09 20.32 18.54
CA SER A 578 2.06 20.92 19.89
C SER A 578 3.02 22.11 19.97
N PRO A 579 2.81 23.08 20.89
CA PRO A 579 3.76 24.19 21.07
C PRO A 579 5.20 23.72 21.33
N ALA A 580 5.39 22.61 22.05
CA ALA A 580 6.70 22.00 22.27
C ALA A 580 7.29 21.45 20.94
N ASP A 581 6.43 20.91 20.07
CA ASP A 581 6.83 20.42 18.76
C ASP A 581 7.12 21.57 17.78
N GLN A 582 6.49 22.73 17.91
CA GLN A 582 6.76 23.91 17.06
C GLN A 582 8.07 24.61 17.39
N SER A 583 8.54 24.52 18.64
CA SER A 583 9.77 25.18 19.10
C SER A 583 11.06 24.45 18.70
N ASP A 584 10.97 23.18 18.32
CA ASP A 584 12.11 22.34 17.93
C ASP A 584 12.18 22.26 16.40
N VAL A 585 12.94 23.19 15.79
CA VAL A 585 13.13 23.23 14.33
C VAL A 585 13.93 22.02 13.90
N GLN A 586 13.27 21.14 13.14
CA GLN A 586 13.90 19.95 12.58
C GLN A 586 14.06 20.08 11.06
N ASP A 587 15.14 19.51 10.55
CA ASP A 587 15.40 19.46 9.12
C ASP A 587 14.92 18.13 8.52
N ALA A 588 14.40 18.20 7.30
CA ALA A 588 14.44 17.08 6.39
C ALA A 588 15.91 16.80 6.03
N ALA A 589 16.35 15.57 6.19
CA ALA A 589 17.70 15.18 5.80
C ALA A 589 17.64 13.83 5.08
N PHE A 590 18.13 13.77 3.82
CA PHE A 590 18.18 12.53 3.07
C PHE A 590 19.31 12.53 2.05
N SER A 591 19.91 11.36 1.83
CA SER A 591 20.94 11.15 0.82
C SER A 591 20.32 11.10 -0.57
N MET A 592 20.89 11.78 -1.55
CA MET A 592 20.48 11.72 -2.95
C MET A 592 20.57 10.28 -3.49
N ARG A 593 21.62 9.54 -3.13
CA ARG A 593 21.78 8.12 -3.53
C ARG A 593 20.69 7.23 -2.95
N ALA A 594 20.25 7.50 -1.73
CA ALA A 594 19.21 6.69 -1.07
C ALA A 594 17.84 6.77 -1.77
N ILE A 595 17.58 7.82 -2.53
CA ILE A 595 16.37 7.99 -3.35
C ILE A 595 16.60 7.65 -4.83
N GLY A 596 17.73 7.00 -5.19
CA GLY A 596 17.99 6.55 -6.56
C GLY A 596 18.66 7.58 -7.48
N VAL A 597 19.04 8.75 -6.99
CA VAL A 597 19.73 9.78 -7.76
C VAL A 597 21.20 9.37 -7.99
N LYS A 598 21.61 9.33 -9.27
CA LYS A 598 22.96 8.83 -9.67
C LYS A 598 23.89 9.91 -10.16
N GLY A 599 23.38 11.08 -10.51
CA GLY A 599 24.12 12.24 -11.02
C GLY A 599 23.68 13.55 -10.36
N PRO A 600 24.24 14.71 -10.77
CA PRO A 600 23.73 16.00 -10.31
C PRO A 600 22.22 16.12 -10.55
N ALA A 601 21.51 16.68 -9.57
CA ALA A 601 20.05 16.80 -9.61
C ALA A 601 19.60 18.20 -9.18
N TYR A 602 18.36 18.51 -9.50
CA TYR A 602 17.66 19.67 -9.00
C TYR A 602 16.54 19.21 -8.07
N VAL A 603 16.45 19.87 -6.91
CA VAL A 603 15.40 19.67 -5.90
C VAL A 603 14.48 20.88 -5.94
N TYR A 604 13.21 20.65 -6.19
CA TYR A 604 12.17 21.66 -6.10
C TYR A 604 11.41 21.50 -4.79
N ASP A 605 11.49 22.51 -3.91
CA ASP A 605 10.67 22.60 -2.71
C ASP A 605 9.29 23.10 -3.11
N PHE A 606 8.31 22.19 -3.10
CA PHE A 606 6.98 22.43 -3.66
C PHE A 606 6.23 23.58 -2.94
N PHE A 607 6.27 23.60 -1.62
CA PHE A 607 5.52 24.59 -0.85
C PHE A 607 6.19 25.96 -0.77
N ASN A 608 7.53 26.00 -0.80
CA ASN A 608 8.31 27.24 -0.77
C ASN A 608 8.69 27.74 -2.18
N GLN A 609 8.44 26.97 -3.22
CA GLN A 609 8.77 27.28 -4.63
C GLN A 609 10.26 27.63 -4.83
N GLN A 610 11.13 26.93 -4.12
CA GLN A 610 12.59 27.11 -4.19
C GLN A 610 13.25 25.95 -4.93
N VAL A 611 14.32 26.26 -5.64
CA VAL A 611 15.13 25.26 -6.35
C VAL A 611 16.52 25.18 -5.76
N TYR A 612 17.00 23.96 -5.58
CA TYR A 612 18.37 23.67 -5.13
C TYR A 612 19.04 22.75 -6.15
N ARG A 613 20.31 23.03 -6.46
CA ARG A 613 21.16 22.10 -7.20
C ARG A 613 21.96 21.25 -6.22
N VAL A 614 21.95 19.95 -6.39
CA VAL A 614 22.53 19.00 -5.44
C VAL A 614 23.34 17.93 -6.17
N ASP A 615 24.49 17.59 -5.64
CA ASP A 615 25.32 16.49 -6.14
C ASP A 615 24.84 15.12 -5.59
N PRO A 616 25.08 14.01 -6.31
CA PRO A 616 24.55 12.69 -5.93
C PRO A 616 25.08 12.19 -4.58
N ASP A 617 26.28 12.59 -4.18
CA ASP A 617 26.91 12.21 -2.90
C ASP A 617 26.52 13.12 -1.73
N ALA A 618 25.74 14.17 -2.00
CA ALA A 618 25.31 15.09 -0.97
C ALA A 618 24.13 14.51 -0.14
N THR A 619 24.10 14.92 1.12
CA THR A 619 22.89 14.85 1.94
C THR A 619 22.16 16.18 1.80
N PHE A 620 20.97 16.14 1.20
CA PHE A 620 20.09 17.30 1.15
C PHE A 620 19.56 17.61 2.56
N ARG A 621 19.55 18.89 2.92
CA ARG A 621 19.00 19.37 4.20
C ARG A 621 18.18 20.61 3.97
N ALA A 622 16.96 20.64 4.52
CA ALA A 622 16.10 21.80 4.49
C ALA A 622 15.14 21.78 5.69
N PRO A 623 14.74 22.95 6.24
CA PRO A 623 13.80 23.00 7.35
C PRO A 623 12.43 22.48 6.94
N LEU A 624 11.76 21.73 7.85
CA LEU A 624 10.41 21.21 7.63
C LEU A 624 9.31 22.29 7.58
N GLY A 625 9.65 23.52 7.91
CA GLY A 625 8.70 24.63 7.98
C GLY A 625 7.75 24.54 9.19
N LYS A 626 6.89 25.54 9.33
CA LYS A 626 5.98 25.70 10.49
C LYS A 626 4.96 24.57 10.65
N ASN A 627 4.61 23.90 9.55
CA ASN A 627 3.65 22.82 9.55
C ASN A 627 4.29 21.46 9.90
N GLY A 628 5.60 21.39 10.14
CA GLY A 628 6.34 20.19 10.50
C GLY A 628 6.33 19.10 9.42
N PHE A 629 6.13 19.47 8.17
CA PHE A 629 6.34 18.61 6.99
C PHE A 629 6.76 19.46 5.80
N ASN A 630 7.42 18.83 4.83
CA ASN A 630 7.71 19.44 3.54
C ASN A 630 7.72 18.38 2.43
N TYR A 631 7.62 18.84 1.21
CA TYR A 631 7.51 17.99 0.03
C TYR A 631 8.44 18.48 -1.08
N TYR A 632 9.20 17.55 -1.66
CA TYR A 632 10.23 17.84 -2.65
C TYR A 632 10.02 17.00 -3.90
N VAL A 633 10.15 17.65 -5.07
CA VAL A 633 10.22 17.00 -6.38
C VAL A 633 11.66 17.07 -6.88
N ILE A 634 12.24 15.92 -7.24
CA ILE A 634 13.64 15.84 -7.61
C ILE A 634 13.78 15.27 -9.02
N ALA A 635 14.49 15.99 -9.90
CA ALA A 635 14.74 15.56 -11.26
C ALA A 635 16.23 15.68 -11.62
N GLN A 636 16.71 14.71 -12.42
CA GLN A 636 18.05 14.72 -12.97
C GLN A 636 18.02 15.21 -14.42
N PRO A 637 18.97 16.06 -14.85
CA PRO A 637 19.13 16.35 -16.27
C PRO A 637 19.68 15.11 -16.96
N GLY A 638 18.91 14.58 -17.90
CA GLY A 638 19.37 13.49 -18.76
C GLY A 638 20.39 13.95 -19.80
N ILE A 639 20.51 13.22 -20.92
CA ILE A 639 21.40 13.60 -22.05
C ILE A 639 20.99 14.91 -22.73
N SER A 640 19.73 15.33 -22.56
CA SER A 640 19.23 16.63 -23.04
C SER A 640 19.80 17.82 -22.26
N GLY A 641 20.32 17.61 -21.05
CA GLY A 641 20.71 18.68 -20.13
C GLY A 641 19.53 19.35 -19.44
N ILE A 642 18.30 18.85 -19.61
CA ILE A 642 17.05 19.40 -19.05
C ILE A 642 16.53 18.46 -17.95
N ALA A 643 16.37 18.98 -16.73
CA ALA A 643 15.71 18.33 -15.63
C ALA A 643 14.25 18.80 -15.59
N LEU A 644 13.29 17.97 -16.01
CA LEU A 644 11.86 18.31 -16.00
C LEU A 644 11.24 17.89 -14.67
N PHE A 645 10.62 18.83 -13.95
CA PHE A 645 9.76 18.51 -12.81
C PHE A 645 8.37 18.08 -13.22
N GLY A 646 7.83 18.63 -14.33
CA GLY A 646 6.53 18.28 -14.90
C GLY A 646 5.50 19.40 -14.82
N ASP A 647 4.23 19.07 -14.54
CA ASP A 647 3.10 20.01 -14.39
C ASP A 647 3.15 20.68 -13.01
N ALA A 648 3.43 21.98 -12.96
CA ALA A 648 3.53 22.77 -11.73
C ALA A 648 2.22 22.82 -10.90
N GLY A 649 1.09 22.47 -11.50
CA GLY A 649 -0.22 22.41 -10.84
C GLY A 649 -0.51 21.08 -10.12
N LYS A 650 0.37 20.08 -10.20
CA LYS A 650 0.16 18.75 -9.66
C LYS A 650 1.15 18.39 -8.57
N PHE A 651 0.70 17.62 -7.55
CA PHE A 651 1.61 17.04 -6.57
C PHE A 651 2.56 16.04 -7.27
N ILE A 652 2.02 15.08 -8.00
CA ILE A 652 2.82 14.15 -8.80
C ILE A 652 3.01 14.74 -10.20
N SER A 653 3.84 15.76 -10.27
CA SER A 653 3.97 16.65 -11.42
C SER A 653 4.38 15.96 -12.73
N SER A 654 5.14 14.84 -12.64
CA SER A 654 5.58 14.04 -13.79
C SER A 654 4.80 12.70 -13.93
N GLY A 655 3.67 12.53 -13.22
CA GLY A 655 2.86 11.31 -13.29
C GLY A 655 2.37 11.00 -14.71
N LYS A 656 2.35 9.72 -15.09
CA LYS A 656 2.08 9.26 -16.47
C LYS A 656 0.70 9.66 -17.00
N GLN A 657 -0.25 9.90 -16.12
CA GLN A 657 -1.58 10.40 -16.47
C GLN A 657 -1.56 11.87 -16.91
N ARG A 658 -0.46 12.60 -16.66
CA ARG A 658 -0.23 13.97 -17.11
C ARG A 658 0.91 14.07 -18.12
N ILE A 659 2.06 13.49 -17.83
CA ILE A 659 3.20 13.40 -18.74
C ILE A 659 3.21 11.98 -19.32
N ALA A 660 2.62 11.82 -20.50
CA ALA A 660 2.43 10.49 -21.10
C ALA A 660 3.76 9.83 -21.49
N SER A 661 4.72 10.61 -21.99
CA SER A 661 6.07 10.14 -22.32
C SER A 661 7.11 11.24 -22.24
N LEU A 662 8.36 10.85 -22.02
CA LEU A 662 9.56 11.68 -22.16
C LEU A 662 10.52 10.99 -23.11
N GLN A 663 11.00 11.73 -24.11
CA GLN A 663 12.04 11.27 -25.05
C GLN A 663 13.16 12.29 -25.08
N GLN A 664 14.39 11.84 -24.94
CA GLN A 664 15.54 12.73 -24.88
C GLN A 664 16.57 12.45 -25.99
N GLU A 665 17.08 13.54 -26.54
CA GLU A 665 18.23 13.61 -27.44
C GLU A 665 19.22 14.63 -26.86
N PRO A 666 20.50 14.66 -27.28
CA PRO A 666 21.40 15.72 -26.87
C PRO A 666 20.79 17.11 -27.10
N LYS A 667 20.72 17.93 -26.06
CA LYS A 667 20.14 19.29 -26.04
C LYS A 667 18.63 19.37 -26.32
N LYS A 668 17.91 18.25 -26.41
CA LYS A 668 16.48 18.23 -26.72
C LYS A 668 15.71 17.25 -25.84
N LEU A 669 14.61 17.72 -25.27
CA LEU A 669 13.64 16.90 -24.55
C LEU A 669 12.27 17.04 -25.20
N THR A 670 11.68 15.93 -25.61
CA THR A 670 10.30 15.87 -26.11
C THR A 670 9.40 15.38 -25.00
N VAL A 671 8.33 16.11 -24.74
CA VAL A 671 7.37 15.87 -23.65
C VAL A 671 5.99 15.67 -24.26
N ASP A 672 5.41 14.48 -24.15
CA ASP A 672 4.03 14.24 -24.50
C ASP A 672 3.14 14.53 -23.29
N VAL A 673 2.27 15.53 -23.41
CA VAL A 673 1.43 16.03 -22.32
C VAL A 673 -0.02 15.70 -22.56
N SER A 674 -0.68 15.05 -21.59
CA SER A 674 -2.11 14.69 -21.65
C SER A 674 -2.98 15.77 -21.00
N PHE A 675 -3.94 16.29 -21.77
CA PHE A 675 -4.95 17.24 -21.30
C PHE A 675 -6.26 16.52 -20.95
N ALA A 676 -7.00 17.05 -20.00
CA ALA A 676 -8.39 16.69 -19.81
C ALA A 676 -9.29 17.44 -20.80
N GLN A 677 -10.44 16.87 -21.13
CA GLN A 677 -11.42 17.55 -22.00
C GLN A 677 -11.81 18.91 -21.40
N GLY A 678 -11.65 19.98 -22.18
CA GLY A 678 -11.96 21.37 -21.77
C GLY A 678 -10.90 22.02 -20.87
N GLU A 679 -9.78 21.36 -20.58
CA GLU A 679 -8.62 21.96 -19.93
C GLU A 679 -7.91 22.91 -20.89
N LYS A 680 -7.70 24.15 -20.50
CA LYS A 680 -7.23 25.20 -21.41
C LYS A 680 -5.71 25.30 -21.47
N ALA A 681 -5.05 25.14 -20.35
CA ALA A 681 -3.60 25.28 -20.25
C ALA A 681 -3.04 24.49 -19.07
N ILE A 682 -1.78 24.10 -19.20
CA ILE A 682 -0.95 23.57 -18.11
C ILE A 682 0.38 24.31 -18.10
N ARG A 683 1.07 24.29 -16.93
CA ARG A 683 2.37 24.89 -16.78
C ARG A 683 3.43 23.86 -16.54
N LEU A 684 4.26 23.57 -17.56
CA LEU A 684 5.45 22.74 -17.40
C LEU A 684 6.55 23.55 -16.75
N HIS A 685 7.33 22.93 -15.85
CA HIS A 685 8.50 23.55 -15.25
C HIS A 685 9.64 22.56 -15.01
N GLY A 686 10.84 23.10 -14.88
CA GLY A 686 12.06 22.32 -14.68
C GLY A 686 13.30 23.21 -14.58
N CYS A 687 14.46 22.58 -14.70
CA CYS A 687 15.75 23.28 -14.65
C CYS A 687 16.65 22.93 -15.81
N CYS A 688 17.45 23.91 -16.24
CA CYS A 688 18.53 23.71 -17.20
C CYS A 688 19.61 24.78 -17.02
N PRO A 689 20.88 24.49 -17.36
CA PRO A 689 22.00 25.42 -17.14
C PRO A 689 21.93 26.71 -17.96
N SER A 690 21.18 26.72 -19.03
CA SER A 690 21.03 27.89 -19.94
C SER A 690 19.59 28.04 -20.41
N PRO A 691 19.18 29.24 -20.82
CA PRO A 691 17.83 29.45 -21.39
C PRO A 691 17.54 28.47 -22.52
N LEU A 692 16.33 27.93 -22.53
CA LEU A 692 15.86 27.00 -23.56
C LEU A 692 14.82 27.66 -24.47
N LYS A 693 14.51 27.01 -25.59
CA LYS A 693 13.37 27.28 -26.44
C LYS A 693 12.34 26.18 -26.25
N ALA A 694 11.08 26.54 -26.27
CA ALA A 694 9.98 25.59 -26.28
C ALA A 694 9.12 25.77 -27.53
N THR A 695 8.69 24.65 -28.13
CA THR A 695 7.80 24.66 -29.29
C THR A 695 6.69 23.62 -29.14
N LEU A 696 5.53 23.93 -29.70
CA LEU A 696 4.39 23.05 -29.83
C LEU A 696 3.88 23.11 -31.26
N ALA A 697 3.80 21.97 -31.95
CA ALA A 697 3.40 21.90 -33.36
C ALA A 697 4.19 22.87 -34.29
N GLY A 698 5.46 23.13 -33.96
CA GLY A 698 6.32 24.06 -34.70
C GLY A 698 6.18 25.55 -34.33
N HIS A 699 5.23 25.89 -33.46
CA HIS A 699 5.06 27.25 -32.94
C HIS A 699 5.85 27.45 -31.66
N GLY A 700 6.53 28.61 -31.53
CA GLY A 700 7.25 28.96 -30.28
C GLY A 700 6.29 29.20 -29.13
N LEU A 701 6.67 28.69 -27.94
CA LEU A 701 6.02 28.95 -26.69
C LEU A 701 6.81 29.96 -25.84
N ASP A 702 6.14 30.75 -25.03
CA ASP A 702 6.79 31.66 -24.10
C ASP A 702 7.42 30.89 -22.96
N VAL A 703 8.73 31.12 -22.74
CA VAL A 703 9.52 30.51 -21.68
C VAL A 703 9.96 31.58 -20.69
N SER A 704 9.54 31.43 -19.43
CA SER A 704 10.15 32.17 -18.34
C SER A 704 11.39 31.41 -17.88
N TYR A 705 12.51 32.14 -17.60
CA TYR A 705 13.77 31.57 -17.13
C TYR A 705 14.40 32.45 -16.08
N ASP A 706 14.71 31.88 -14.93
CA ASP A 706 15.49 32.51 -13.87
C ASP A 706 16.96 32.03 -13.91
N PRO A 707 17.92 32.89 -14.26
CA PRO A 707 19.34 32.50 -14.33
C PRO A 707 19.94 32.11 -12.98
N ALA A 708 19.41 32.64 -11.86
CA ALA A 708 19.96 32.39 -10.53
C ALA A 708 19.65 30.96 -10.05
N SER A 709 18.44 30.52 -10.22
CA SER A 709 18.00 29.16 -9.87
C SER A 709 18.10 28.17 -11.03
N GLN A 710 18.35 28.65 -12.26
CA GLN A 710 18.29 27.88 -13.50
C GLN A 710 16.89 27.29 -13.77
N HIS A 711 15.87 27.81 -13.14
CA HIS A 711 14.49 27.36 -13.25
C HIS A 711 13.81 27.96 -14.48
N PHE A 712 13.11 27.12 -15.24
CA PHE A 712 12.25 27.55 -16.35
C PHE A 712 10.81 27.14 -16.12
N ALA A 713 9.88 27.86 -16.73
CA ALA A 713 8.48 27.47 -16.85
C ALA A 713 7.95 27.83 -18.25
N VAL A 714 7.03 26.98 -18.73
CA VAL A 714 6.41 27.08 -20.07
C VAL A 714 4.92 26.85 -19.92
N ASP A 715 4.12 27.81 -20.37
CA ASP A 715 2.67 27.65 -20.43
C ASP A 715 2.30 26.97 -21.76
N VAL A 716 1.64 25.82 -21.67
CA VAL A 716 1.22 25.01 -22.81
C VAL A 716 -0.30 25.12 -22.94
N ASN A 717 -0.77 25.76 -24.01
CA ASN A 717 -2.19 25.97 -24.25
C ASN A 717 -2.78 24.84 -25.10
N ALA A 718 -3.91 24.29 -24.69
CA ALA A 718 -4.59 23.19 -25.39
C ALA A 718 -5.07 23.59 -26.79
N ASP A 719 -5.46 24.85 -26.99
CA ASP A 719 -5.91 25.35 -28.31
C ASP A 719 -4.78 25.38 -29.36
N GLN A 720 -3.51 25.47 -28.93
CA GLN A 720 -2.31 25.37 -29.75
C GLN A 720 -1.89 23.92 -30.01
N ALA A 721 -2.31 23.00 -29.14
CA ALA A 721 -2.24 21.59 -29.38
C ALA A 721 -3.39 21.24 -30.31
N GLU A 722 -3.21 21.37 -31.66
CA GLU A 722 -4.19 20.80 -32.56
C GLU A 722 -4.57 19.43 -32.05
N ALA A 723 -5.86 19.26 -31.70
CA ALA A 723 -6.40 18.02 -31.17
C ALA A 723 -6.26 16.92 -32.22
N GLN A 724 -5.05 16.42 -32.40
CA GLN A 724 -4.71 15.44 -33.41
C GLN A 724 -5.23 14.05 -33.11
N ASN A 725 -5.67 13.82 -31.82
CA ASN A 725 -6.18 12.51 -31.40
C ASN A 725 -7.32 12.66 -30.40
N ALA A 726 -8.14 11.62 -30.29
CA ALA A 726 -9.16 11.46 -29.25
C ALA A 726 -8.62 11.58 -27.80
N ASP A 727 -7.31 11.46 -27.62
CA ASP A 727 -6.63 11.45 -26.31
C ASP A 727 -6.09 12.83 -25.88
N LEU A 728 -6.36 13.92 -26.60
CA LEU A 728 -5.96 15.29 -26.24
C LEU A 728 -4.48 15.40 -25.79
N THR A 729 -3.55 14.79 -26.52
CA THR A 729 -2.12 14.80 -26.22
C THR A 729 -1.38 15.88 -27.01
N ALA A 730 -0.58 16.71 -26.33
CA ALA A 730 0.25 17.75 -26.93
C ALA A 730 1.73 17.35 -26.86
N LYS A 731 2.46 17.47 -27.97
CA LYS A 731 3.89 17.21 -28.05
C LYS A 731 4.68 18.50 -27.93
N VAL A 732 5.26 18.73 -26.75
CA VAL A 732 6.11 19.88 -26.45
C VAL A 732 7.57 19.52 -26.66
N ILE A 733 8.31 20.34 -27.40
CA ILE A 733 9.74 20.17 -27.61
C ILE A 733 10.48 21.27 -26.85
N LEU A 734 11.38 20.88 -25.95
CA LEU A 734 12.26 21.76 -25.19
C LEU A 734 13.70 21.60 -25.73
N GLU A 735 14.33 22.71 -26.14
CA GLU A 735 15.69 22.70 -26.71
C GLU A 735 16.60 23.70 -26.01
N THR A 736 17.77 23.22 -25.51
CA THR A 736 18.82 24.10 -24.96
C THR A 736 19.69 24.61 -26.10
N LYS A 737 20.22 25.82 -25.94
CA LYS A 737 21.12 26.47 -26.91
C LYS A 737 22.43 25.74 -27.10
#